data_19092e3eda1cd09450969db89975b64c
#
_entry.id   19092e3eda1cd09450969db89975b64c
#
_cell.length_a   1.000
_cell.length_b   1.000
_cell.length_c   1.000
_cell.angle_alpha   90.00
_cell.angle_beta   90.00
_cell.angle_gamma   90.00
#
_symmetry.space_group_name_H-M   'P 1'
#
loop_
_entity.id
_entity.type
_entity.pdbx_description
1 polymer ?
#
loop_
_entity_poly.entity_id
_entity_poly.type
_entity_poly.pdbx_seq_one_letter_code
_entity_poly.pdbx_strand_id
1 'polypeptide(L)'
;MKKVVYLMMAAVVVLSTAGCSVQKNTARTRFWQSFKAKYNSFYNGKLAFIDGQLEKEKGNKDDYTEQLPLFTVGNKQSQQLGKGNFDRAVEKMEKTIKQHSIKARPEWNKSRRKTDKDIEWLSRREYNPFLWKAWLMLGQSQFLSGSFDEAAATFSYVSRLYQTQPAINSHARAWLARCYAQLDWIYDAEDVIRNQNRDSIPYAAQPAWDQTMADYYLRTGELEKAVPYLRKVIKRERRKTQKAREWFIMGQVQNALGHQQDAYKAYSRVVSQNPPYELEFNARIAQTEVMASSNYKKMISRLKRMAASDNNKDYLDQVYYAIGNIYMSRNDTMQAITAYEKGNEKATRSGTEKGVLLLRLGDIYWQMERYNDAQRCYGEAIGLLDKERPGYEELSHRSKVLDELVPYTDAVHLQDSLQELAKMPEKERLEAIDRVIEALKKKEKEEADKAREAEVEQVQQRQGALGNRNQPNRNNTPNTPTTSKDGQWYFYNQMAVNQGKQTFQRQWGKRENADNWQRINVTVVGDLSGLSENGDMPADSLLAEGAAANDSIAAETDAAADSLANDPHNREYYLAQIPFTEEQVQESNNIIKDGLYNAGVIFKDKLDNLKLAEKQLVRLSTQYPDYEQMDQAWYHLFLLYSRQGNTAQADSCLEHLKNGFPESDFTTLLCDPYFVENARFGVHIEDSLYAATYDAFKADQHDVIETNAKLSAERFPLGENRPKFLFIHGLSMLNNGDALGCVNELKQVVEKYPQSEVTEMAGMIIKGVQEGRQLYGGKFDLDDIWSRRDITLQQDSASVDTLSADRDVPFLFLLAFEPDSVNENQLLYEMARFNFSNFLVRNFDLEIERLDGYNRLLIRGFLNFDEALQYARQLTAAPELSELTTHCRSLVISEHNLTLIGTRYSFRDYDEYYEQTFLPLPISNEELLQMPDYELPSEPEEEGEILEEDAAPVQRQNNSTFDFDEDFF
;
A
#
# COMPACT_ATOMS: atom_id res chain seq x y z
N MET A 1 -63.73 11.39 -38.98
CA MET A 1 -63.04 11.31 -37.68
C MET A 1 -61.67 10.63 -37.75
N LYS A 2 -61.47 9.40 -38.24
CA LYS A 2 -60.18 8.71 -38.29
C LYS A 2 -59.06 9.50 -39.02
N LYS A 3 -59.34 10.11 -40.19
CA LYS A 3 -58.39 10.94 -40.94
C LYS A 3 -57.92 12.19 -40.16
N VAL A 4 -58.81 12.81 -39.36
CA VAL A 4 -58.50 13.98 -38.52
C VAL A 4 -57.60 13.57 -37.34
N VAL A 5 -57.86 12.40 -36.76
CA VAL A 5 -57.01 11.84 -35.68
C VAL A 5 -55.63 11.50 -36.18
N TYR A 6 -55.49 10.89 -37.38
CA TYR A 6 -54.18 10.63 -38.02
C TYR A 6 -53.45 11.94 -38.34
N LEU A 7 -54.17 12.96 -38.83
CA LEU A 7 -53.57 14.26 -39.14
C LEU A 7 -53.15 14.97 -37.84
N MET A 8 -53.92 14.86 -36.77
CA MET A 8 -53.52 15.36 -35.43
C MET A 8 -52.31 14.56 -34.88
N MET A 9 -52.30 13.23 -35.02
CA MET A 9 -51.14 12.42 -34.62
C MET A 9 -49.91 12.78 -35.47
N ALA A 10 -50.01 12.90 -36.78
CA ALA A 10 -48.91 13.32 -37.65
C ALA A 10 -48.44 14.74 -37.31
N ALA A 11 -49.34 15.68 -37.03
CA ALA A 11 -49.00 17.02 -36.56
C ALA A 11 -48.28 17.00 -35.18
N VAL A 12 -48.69 16.11 -34.26
CA VAL A 12 -48.03 15.92 -32.96
C VAL A 12 -46.64 15.34 -33.14
N VAL A 13 -46.48 14.37 -34.05
CA VAL A 13 -45.15 13.79 -34.39
C VAL A 13 -44.23 14.81 -35.06
N VAL A 14 -44.72 15.57 -36.07
CA VAL A 14 -43.95 16.65 -36.73
C VAL A 14 -43.62 17.78 -35.75
N LEU A 15 -44.55 18.13 -34.86
CA LEU A 15 -44.30 19.13 -33.78
C LEU A 15 -43.32 18.61 -32.73
N SER A 16 -43.21 17.28 -32.49
CA SER A 16 -42.25 16.71 -31.54
C SER A 16 -40.81 16.67 -32.09
N THR A 17 -40.65 16.48 -33.44
CA THR A 17 -39.31 16.44 -34.05
C THR A 17 -38.69 17.83 -34.21
N ALA A 18 -39.46 18.88 -34.41
CA ALA A 18 -38.97 20.26 -34.57
C ALA A 18 -38.37 20.91 -33.30
N GLY A 19 -38.49 20.28 -32.12
CA GLY A 19 -38.02 20.84 -30.84
C GLY A 19 -36.77 20.16 -30.25
N CYS A 20 -36.15 19.25 -30.98
CA CYS A 20 -35.09 18.39 -30.40
C CYS A 20 -33.65 18.91 -30.56
N SER A 21 -33.41 20.05 -31.22
CA SER A 21 -32.03 20.57 -31.38
C SER A 21 -31.48 21.15 -30.06
N VAL A 22 -30.34 20.68 -29.60
CA VAL A 22 -29.56 21.25 -28.47
C VAL A 22 -28.95 22.61 -28.81
N GLN A 23 -28.83 22.92 -30.08
CA GLN A 23 -28.26 24.18 -30.57
C GLN A 23 -29.20 25.38 -30.33
N LYS A 24 -30.50 25.17 -30.08
CA LYS A 24 -31.48 26.24 -29.81
C LYS A 24 -31.83 26.27 -28.34
N ASN A 25 -31.73 27.44 -27.70
CA ASN A 25 -32.12 27.66 -26.30
C ASN A 25 -33.49 28.35 -26.20
N THR A 26 -34.56 27.60 -26.29
CA THR A 26 -35.95 28.07 -26.10
C THR A 26 -36.55 27.35 -24.88
N ALA A 27 -37.63 27.89 -24.30
CA ALA A 27 -38.34 27.24 -23.19
C ALA A 27 -38.82 25.83 -23.55
N ARG A 28 -39.24 25.64 -24.83
CA ARG A 28 -39.66 24.32 -25.34
C ARG A 28 -38.50 23.33 -25.44
N THR A 29 -37.33 23.76 -25.96
CA THR A 29 -36.13 22.89 -26.06
C THR A 29 -35.65 22.51 -24.67
N ARG A 30 -35.54 23.44 -23.71
CA ARG A 30 -35.18 23.16 -22.33
C ARG A 30 -36.11 22.13 -21.69
N PHE A 31 -37.43 22.28 -21.87
CA PHE A 31 -38.39 21.30 -21.35
C PHE A 31 -38.19 19.91 -21.96
N TRP A 32 -38.12 19.80 -23.29
CA TRP A 32 -38.01 18.49 -23.97
C TRP A 32 -36.63 17.81 -23.71
N GLN A 33 -35.56 18.58 -23.70
CA GLN A 33 -34.24 18.03 -23.38
C GLN A 33 -34.16 17.57 -21.91
N SER A 34 -34.72 18.34 -20.99
CA SER A 34 -34.84 17.96 -19.58
C SER A 34 -35.69 16.70 -19.40
N PHE A 35 -36.83 16.61 -20.09
CA PHE A 35 -37.70 15.43 -20.03
C PHE A 35 -37.02 14.18 -20.61
N LYS A 36 -36.45 14.28 -21.78
CA LYS A 36 -35.70 13.13 -22.41
C LYS A 36 -34.53 12.71 -21.54
N ALA A 37 -33.74 13.64 -21.02
CA ALA A 37 -32.64 13.35 -20.12
C ALA A 37 -33.11 12.54 -18.91
N LYS A 38 -34.23 12.96 -18.28
CA LYS A 38 -34.72 12.31 -17.04
C LYS A 38 -35.19 10.86 -17.27
N TYR A 39 -35.96 10.60 -18.33
CA TYR A 39 -36.70 9.34 -18.50
C TYR A 39 -36.05 8.31 -19.42
N ASN A 40 -34.82 8.52 -19.87
CA ASN A 40 -34.08 7.56 -20.69
C ASN A 40 -32.72 7.23 -20.06
N SER A 41 -31.65 7.83 -20.57
CA SER A 41 -30.27 7.45 -20.14
C SER A 41 -30.03 7.70 -18.65
N PHE A 42 -30.48 8.84 -18.10
CA PHE A 42 -30.35 9.11 -16.68
C PHE A 42 -31.06 8.07 -15.80
N TYR A 43 -32.29 7.70 -16.15
CA TYR A 43 -33.04 6.70 -15.38
C TYR A 43 -32.32 5.37 -15.31
N ASN A 44 -31.84 4.88 -16.45
CA ASN A 44 -31.08 3.64 -16.52
C ASN A 44 -29.75 3.72 -15.76
N GLY A 45 -29.04 4.86 -15.85
CA GLY A 45 -27.84 5.09 -15.05
C GLY A 45 -28.13 5.18 -13.54
N LYS A 46 -29.25 5.80 -13.15
CA LYS A 46 -29.68 5.83 -11.74
C LYS A 46 -29.97 4.42 -11.20
N LEU A 47 -30.60 3.54 -12.00
CA LEU A 47 -30.79 2.15 -11.61
C LEU A 47 -29.47 1.43 -11.41
N ALA A 48 -28.54 1.54 -12.36
CA ALA A 48 -27.21 0.96 -12.23
C ALA A 48 -26.47 1.50 -11.00
N PHE A 49 -26.54 2.78 -10.72
CA PHE A 49 -25.96 3.39 -9.52
C PHE A 49 -26.54 2.79 -8.22
N ILE A 50 -27.87 2.60 -8.15
CA ILE A 50 -28.52 1.98 -6.99
C ILE A 50 -28.11 0.51 -6.85
N ASP A 51 -28.07 -0.24 -7.96
CA ASP A 51 -27.62 -1.64 -7.96
C ASP A 51 -26.17 -1.76 -7.48
N GLY A 52 -25.27 -0.86 -7.93
CA GLY A 52 -23.88 -0.79 -7.46
C GLY A 52 -23.78 -0.49 -5.97
N GLN A 53 -24.59 0.45 -5.45
CA GLN A 53 -24.63 0.72 -4.01
C GLN A 53 -25.13 -0.47 -3.19
N LEU A 54 -26.16 -1.19 -3.66
CA LEU A 54 -26.68 -2.38 -2.99
C LEU A 54 -25.68 -3.53 -2.99
N GLU A 55 -24.97 -3.72 -4.09
CA GLU A 55 -23.89 -4.70 -4.20
C GLU A 55 -22.77 -4.37 -3.22
N LYS A 56 -22.35 -3.11 -3.19
CA LYS A 56 -21.33 -2.62 -2.24
C LYS A 56 -21.78 -2.80 -0.79
N GLU A 57 -23.01 -2.45 -0.44
CA GLU A 57 -23.54 -2.60 0.91
C GLU A 57 -23.63 -4.08 1.36
N LYS A 58 -23.90 -5.01 0.43
CA LYS A 58 -23.97 -6.45 0.72
C LYS A 58 -22.60 -7.13 0.77
N GLY A 59 -21.67 -6.69 -0.06
CA GLY A 59 -20.38 -7.33 -0.23
C GLY A 59 -19.28 -6.75 0.67
N ASN A 60 -19.45 -5.54 1.20
CA ASN A 60 -18.45 -4.90 2.03
C ASN A 60 -18.30 -5.63 3.37
N LYS A 61 -17.06 -5.93 3.71
CA LYS A 61 -16.68 -6.45 5.02
C LYS A 61 -15.95 -5.34 5.76
N ASP A 62 -16.56 -4.88 6.84
CA ASP A 62 -15.96 -3.86 7.71
C ASP A 62 -14.95 -4.53 8.67
N ASP A 63 -13.80 -3.89 8.87
CA ASP A 63 -12.86 -4.27 9.93
C ASP A 63 -13.24 -3.54 11.23
N TYR A 64 -13.90 -4.27 12.12
CA TYR A 64 -14.37 -3.72 13.40
C TYR A 64 -13.25 -3.49 14.42
N THR A 65 -12.04 -3.90 14.13
CA THR A 65 -10.86 -3.69 14.99
C THR A 65 -10.28 -2.29 14.82
N GLU A 66 -10.65 -1.59 13.75
CA GLU A 66 -10.25 -0.23 13.45
C GLU A 66 -11.45 0.75 13.48
N GLN A 67 -11.13 2.05 13.43
CA GLN A 67 -12.15 3.07 13.25
C GLN A 67 -12.79 2.91 11.87
N LEU A 68 -14.08 2.59 11.83
CA LEU A 68 -14.77 2.44 10.55
C LEU A 68 -14.83 3.77 9.78
N PRO A 69 -14.49 3.77 8.49
CA PRO A 69 -14.67 4.95 7.65
C PRO A 69 -16.15 5.23 7.40
N LEU A 70 -16.52 6.49 7.19
CA LEU A 70 -17.91 6.86 6.92
C LEU A 70 -18.40 6.25 5.59
N PHE A 71 -17.56 6.24 4.58
CA PHE A 71 -17.82 5.66 3.25
C PHE A 71 -17.05 4.36 3.03
N THR A 72 -17.70 3.39 2.39
CA THR A 72 -17.12 2.06 2.10
C THR A 72 -16.28 2.07 0.82
N VAL A 73 -15.28 2.94 0.75
CA VAL A 73 -14.40 3.11 -0.42
C VAL A 73 -12.92 3.15 -0.05
N GLY A 74 -12.58 2.94 1.21
CA GLY A 74 -11.23 3.17 1.75
C GLY A 74 -10.20 2.12 1.36
N ASN A 75 -10.56 0.92 0.89
CA ASN A 75 -9.63 -0.13 0.51
C ASN A 75 -9.91 -0.68 -0.89
N LYS A 76 -8.90 -1.30 -1.52
CA LYS A 76 -9.00 -1.84 -2.88
C LYS A 76 -10.11 -2.87 -3.07
N GLN A 77 -10.39 -3.70 -2.05
CA GLN A 77 -11.47 -4.68 -2.11
C GLN A 77 -12.83 -4.00 -2.15
N SER A 78 -13.06 -3.00 -1.29
CA SER A 78 -14.31 -2.25 -1.28
C SER A 78 -14.53 -1.44 -2.57
N GLN A 79 -13.47 -0.96 -3.22
CA GLN A 79 -13.54 -0.24 -4.49
C GLN A 79 -14.01 -1.15 -5.63
N GLN A 80 -13.63 -2.43 -5.66
CA GLN A 80 -14.05 -3.39 -6.69
C GLN A 80 -15.55 -3.77 -6.59
N LEU A 81 -16.14 -3.65 -5.40
CA LEU A 81 -17.55 -3.97 -5.19
C LEU A 81 -18.46 -3.02 -5.93
N GLY A 82 -19.29 -3.56 -6.81
CA GLY A 82 -20.23 -2.79 -7.62
C GLY A 82 -19.61 -2.01 -8.77
N LYS A 83 -18.29 -2.13 -9.05
CA LYS A 83 -17.58 -1.38 -10.07
C LYS A 83 -18.27 -1.45 -11.44
N GLY A 84 -18.62 -2.63 -11.95
CA GLY A 84 -19.29 -2.76 -13.24
C GLY A 84 -20.66 -2.06 -13.31
N ASN A 85 -21.37 -1.94 -12.19
CA ASN A 85 -22.61 -1.18 -12.11
C ASN A 85 -22.35 0.34 -12.06
N PHE A 86 -21.27 0.78 -11.36
CA PHE A 86 -20.87 2.20 -11.35
C PHE A 86 -20.34 2.63 -12.71
N ASP A 87 -19.52 1.82 -13.40
CA ASP A 87 -19.01 2.10 -14.75
C ASP A 87 -20.18 2.25 -15.73
N ARG A 88 -21.18 1.37 -15.64
CA ARG A 88 -22.40 1.50 -16.41
C ARG A 88 -23.18 2.78 -16.09
N ALA A 89 -23.18 3.19 -14.82
CA ALA A 89 -23.80 4.46 -14.42
C ALA A 89 -23.04 5.65 -15.01
N VAL A 90 -21.69 5.65 -14.97
CA VAL A 90 -20.82 6.65 -15.60
C VAL A 90 -21.14 6.76 -17.10
N GLU A 91 -21.08 5.69 -17.87
CA GLU A 91 -21.41 5.66 -19.31
C GLU A 91 -22.80 6.30 -19.60
N LYS A 92 -23.81 5.95 -18.81
CA LYS A 92 -25.17 6.49 -19.02
C LYS A 92 -25.27 7.95 -18.61
N MET A 93 -24.52 8.43 -17.60
CA MET A 93 -24.49 9.85 -17.23
C MET A 93 -23.76 10.68 -18.27
N GLU A 94 -22.62 10.23 -18.76
CA GLU A 94 -21.89 10.87 -19.87
C GLU A 94 -22.74 10.97 -21.12
N LYS A 95 -23.39 9.88 -21.51
CA LYS A 95 -24.34 9.88 -22.61
C LYS A 95 -25.46 10.89 -22.41
N THR A 96 -26.00 10.99 -21.17
CA THR A 96 -27.04 11.96 -20.84
C THR A 96 -26.54 13.40 -20.99
N ILE A 97 -25.34 13.66 -20.52
CA ILE A 97 -24.69 14.98 -20.58
C ILE A 97 -24.41 15.35 -22.04
N LYS A 98 -23.78 14.46 -22.80
CA LYS A 98 -23.44 14.68 -24.21
C LYS A 98 -24.67 14.97 -25.07
N GLN A 99 -25.78 14.22 -24.86
CA GLN A 99 -26.98 14.34 -25.71
C GLN A 99 -27.90 15.50 -25.31
N HIS A 100 -27.87 15.97 -24.07
CA HIS A 100 -28.90 16.87 -23.54
C HIS A 100 -28.37 18.19 -23.00
N SER A 101 -27.08 18.51 -23.11
CA SER A 101 -26.47 19.78 -22.73
C SER A 101 -26.96 20.91 -23.65
N ILE A 102 -27.31 22.04 -23.07
CA ILE A 102 -27.73 23.24 -23.79
C ILE A 102 -26.79 24.38 -23.40
N LYS A 103 -25.73 24.55 -24.19
CA LYS A 103 -24.70 25.62 -23.98
C LYS A 103 -25.08 26.93 -24.67
N ALA A 104 -25.94 26.91 -25.72
CA ALA A 104 -26.32 28.09 -26.47
C ALA A 104 -27.00 29.11 -25.57
N ARG A 105 -26.57 30.38 -25.65
CA ARG A 105 -27.20 31.45 -24.90
C ARG A 105 -28.63 31.74 -25.43
N PRO A 106 -29.58 31.98 -24.54
CA PRO A 106 -30.94 32.33 -24.99
C PRO A 106 -31.00 33.71 -25.63
N GLU A 107 -31.87 33.85 -26.62
CA GLU A 107 -32.15 35.15 -27.22
C GLU A 107 -32.80 36.08 -26.20
N TRP A 108 -32.29 37.28 -26.10
CA TRP A 108 -32.83 38.34 -25.23
C TRP A 108 -33.48 39.45 -26.04
N ASN A 109 -34.69 39.83 -25.63
CA ASN A 109 -35.33 40.99 -26.23
C ASN A 109 -34.61 42.26 -25.79
N LYS A 110 -33.95 42.94 -26.75
CA LYS A 110 -33.13 44.15 -26.52
C LYS A 110 -33.93 45.33 -25.93
N SER A 111 -35.23 45.37 -26.13
CA SER A 111 -36.11 46.42 -25.60
C SER A 111 -36.48 46.21 -24.11
N ARG A 112 -36.25 45.02 -23.54
CA ARG A 112 -36.54 44.72 -22.12
C ARG A 112 -35.32 45.01 -21.25
N ARG A 113 -35.47 45.85 -20.20
CA ARG A 113 -34.45 46.05 -19.17
C ARG A 113 -34.19 44.72 -18.43
N LYS A 114 -32.91 44.37 -18.25
CA LYS A 114 -32.51 43.16 -17.51
C LYS A 114 -32.62 43.43 -16.01
N THR A 115 -33.23 42.51 -15.30
CA THR A 115 -33.20 42.41 -13.84
C THR A 115 -31.96 41.61 -13.41
N ASP A 116 -31.58 41.67 -12.13
CA ASP A 116 -30.44 40.89 -11.61
C ASP A 116 -30.63 39.39 -11.83
N LYS A 117 -31.86 38.88 -11.71
CA LYS A 117 -32.18 37.48 -12.04
C LYS A 117 -32.03 37.15 -13.52
N ASP A 118 -32.34 38.10 -14.41
CA ASP A 118 -32.11 37.90 -15.84
C ASP A 118 -30.60 37.92 -16.18
N ILE A 119 -29.83 38.76 -15.49
CA ILE A 119 -28.37 38.80 -15.64
C ILE A 119 -27.75 37.46 -15.16
N GLU A 120 -28.11 37.00 -13.96
CA GLU A 120 -27.69 35.70 -13.44
C GLU A 120 -28.05 34.57 -14.40
N TRP A 121 -29.30 34.52 -14.88
CA TRP A 121 -29.74 33.50 -15.81
C TRP A 121 -29.03 33.53 -17.15
N LEU A 122 -28.73 34.71 -17.71
CA LEU A 122 -28.00 34.91 -18.96
C LEU A 122 -26.48 34.60 -18.81
N SER A 123 -25.94 34.63 -17.60
CA SER A 123 -24.54 34.31 -17.31
C SER A 123 -24.31 32.81 -17.11
N ARG A 124 -25.38 31.99 -17.07
CA ARG A 124 -25.24 30.52 -16.94
C ARG A 124 -24.49 29.96 -18.14
N ARG A 125 -23.69 28.89 -17.88
CA ARG A 125 -22.98 28.15 -18.91
C ARG A 125 -23.75 26.91 -19.37
N GLU A 126 -24.70 26.43 -18.56
CA GLU A 126 -25.62 25.32 -18.86
C GLU A 126 -27.06 25.74 -18.60
N TYR A 127 -27.93 25.49 -19.56
CA TYR A 127 -29.35 25.92 -19.52
C TYR A 127 -30.35 24.77 -19.39
N ASN A 128 -29.92 23.50 -19.47
CA ASN A 128 -30.80 22.38 -19.16
C ASN A 128 -31.00 22.29 -17.65
N PRO A 129 -32.26 22.54 -17.14
CA PRO A 129 -32.49 22.61 -15.69
C PRO A 129 -32.36 21.28 -14.96
N PHE A 130 -32.24 20.16 -15.67
CA PHE A 130 -32.13 18.82 -15.09
C PHE A 130 -30.66 18.31 -15.06
N LEU A 131 -29.80 18.79 -15.94
CA LEU A 131 -28.51 18.14 -16.25
C LEU A 131 -27.54 18.13 -15.07
N TRP A 132 -27.63 19.09 -14.14
CA TRP A 132 -26.79 19.08 -12.93
C TRP A 132 -26.91 17.79 -12.10
N LYS A 133 -28.07 17.11 -12.16
CA LYS A 133 -28.26 15.80 -11.50
C LYS A 133 -27.43 14.71 -12.16
N ALA A 134 -27.30 14.74 -13.49
CA ALA A 134 -26.46 13.81 -14.21
C ALA A 134 -24.98 14.04 -13.88
N TRP A 135 -24.53 15.28 -13.85
CA TRP A 135 -23.18 15.64 -13.47
C TRP A 135 -22.82 15.22 -12.04
N LEU A 136 -23.68 15.49 -11.06
CA LEU A 136 -23.43 15.04 -9.68
C LEU A 136 -23.42 13.51 -9.57
N MET A 137 -24.29 12.81 -10.28
CA MET A 137 -24.32 11.34 -10.22
C MET A 137 -23.12 10.73 -10.95
N LEU A 138 -22.60 11.37 -12.00
CA LEU A 138 -21.35 11.00 -12.64
C LEU A 138 -20.20 10.97 -11.62
N GLY A 139 -19.91 12.11 -10.99
CA GLY A 139 -18.84 12.18 -9.99
C GLY A 139 -19.09 11.27 -8.77
N GLN A 140 -20.34 11.08 -8.35
CA GLN A 140 -20.68 10.14 -7.28
C GLN A 140 -20.42 8.68 -7.68
N SER A 141 -20.65 8.31 -8.95
CA SER A 141 -20.34 6.96 -9.45
C SER A 141 -18.85 6.72 -9.50
N GLN A 142 -18.08 7.70 -10.01
CA GLN A 142 -16.61 7.69 -10.01
C GLN A 142 -16.05 7.59 -8.59
N PHE A 143 -16.55 8.37 -7.64
CA PHE A 143 -16.16 8.28 -6.24
C PHE A 143 -16.42 6.90 -5.63
N LEU A 144 -17.59 6.32 -5.86
CA LEU A 144 -17.94 5.01 -5.31
C LEU A 144 -17.22 3.84 -6.00
N SER A 145 -16.74 4.00 -7.23
CA SER A 145 -15.87 3.03 -7.91
C SER A 145 -14.41 3.12 -7.49
N GLY A 146 -14.03 4.16 -6.72
CA GLY A 146 -12.65 4.37 -6.28
C GLY A 146 -11.81 5.28 -7.18
N SER A 147 -12.38 5.77 -8.30
CA SER A 147 -11.72 6.74 -9.20
C SER A 147 -11.84 8.16 -8.63
N PHE A 148 -11.08 8.44 -7.56
CA PHE A 148 -11.21 9.71 -6.81
C PHE A 148 -10.71 10.90 -7.59
N ASP A 149 -9.66 10.74 -8.41
CA ASP A 149 -9.09 11.80 -9.27
C ASP A 149 -10.12 12.25 -10.32
N GLU A 150 -10.71 11.29 -11.04
CA GLU A 150 -11.77 11.57 -12.01
C GLU A 150 -12.99 12.23 -11.35
N ALA A 151 -13.37 11.74 -10.16
CA ALA A 151 -14.47 12.33 -9.39
C ALA A 151 -14.13 13.77 -8.99
N ALA A 152 -12.91 14.05 -8.53
CA ALA A 152 -12.43 15.39 -8.18
C ALA A 152 -12.46 16.33 -9.40
N ALA A 153 -11.94 15.88 -10.53
CA ALA A 153 -11.99 16.62 -11.80
C ALA A 153 -13.45 16.94 -12.20
N THR A 154 -14.33 15.95 -12.14
CA THR A 154 -15.76 16.12 -12.43
C THR A 154 -16.41 17.15 -11.49
N PHE A 155 -16.19 17.05 -10.16
CA PHE A 155 -16.80 18.01 -9.21
C PHE A 155 -16.18 19.40 -9.30
N SER A 156 -14.90 19.53 -9.59
CA SER A 156 -14.24 20.79 -9.87
C SER A 156 -14.86 21.45 -11.11
N TYR A 157 -15.03 20.69 -12.20
CA TYR A 157 -15.71 21.18 -13.39
C TYR A 157 -17.15 21.63 -13.11
N VAL A 158 -17.93 20.81 -12.38
CA VAL A 158 -19.32 21.13 -12.00
C VAL A 158 -19.38 22.40 -11.16
N SER A 159 -18.47 22.60 -10.23
CA SER A 159 -18.42 23.82 -9.41
C SER A 159 -18.23 25.08 -10.26
N ARG A 160 -17.38 25.00 -11.28
CA ARG A 160 -17.16 26.11 -12.24
C ARG A 160 -18.32 26.29 -13.22
N LEU A 161 -18.90 25.19 -13.72
CA LEU A 161 -20.01 25.22 -14.65
C LEU A 161 -21.25 25.87 -14.04
N TYR A 162 -21.53 25.59 -12.76
CA TYR A 162 -22.70 26.08 -12.02
C TYR A 162 -22.37 27.19 -11.02
N GLN A 163 -21.31 27.96 -11.25
CA GLN A 163 -20.85 29.04 -10.37
C GLN A 163 -21.96 30.05 -10.03
N THR A 164 -22.86 30.32 -10.96
CA THR A 164 -24.02 31.24 -10.76
C THR A 164 -25.18 30.57 -10.02
N GLN A 165 -25.10 29.30 -9.64
CA GLN A 165 -26.12 28.54 -8.97
C GLN A 165 -25.62 28.02 -7.61
N PRO A 166 -25.70 28.80 -6.53
CA PRO A 166 -25.00 28.53 -5.26
C PRO A 166 -25.30 27.16 -4.67
N ALA A 167 -26.52 26.65 -4.81
CA ALA A 167 -26.89 25.34 -4.25
C ALA A 167 -26.16 24.18 -4.95
N ILE A 168 -26.05 24.23 -6.28
CA ILE A 168 -25.36 23.17 -7.06
C ILE A 168 -23.85 23.30 -6.88
N ASN A 169 -23.32 24.51 -6.97
CA ASN A 169 -21.93 24.81 -6.74
C ASN A 169 -21.46 24.30 -5.36
N SER A 170 -22.18 24.66 -4.30
CA SER A 170 -21.88 24.23 -2.93
C SER A 170 -21.97 22.72 -2.76
N HIS A 171 -22.90 22.05 -3.44
CA HIS A 171 -22.99 20.59 -3.44
C HIS A 171 -21.78 19.93 -4.11
N ALA A 172 -21.37 20.44 -5.26
CA ALA A 172 -20.17 19.94 -5.97
C ALA A 172 -18.90 20.14 -5.13
N ARG A 173 -18.73 21.32 -4.51
CA ARG A 173 -17.59 21.57 -3.60
C ARG A 173 -17.57 20.62 -2.40
N ALA A 174 -18.72 20.25 -1.83
CA ALA A 174 -18.77 19.27 -0.75
C ALA A 174 -18.21 17.90 -1.18
N TRP A 175 -18.55 17.46 -2.39
CA TRP A 175 -18.02 16.20 -2.93
C TRP A 175 -16.55 16.33 -3.35
N LEU A 176 -16.13 17.47 -3.86
CA LEU A 176 -14.72 17.74 -4.18
C LEU A 176 -13.84 17.62 -2.92
N ALA A 177 -14.26 18.25 -1.81
CA ALA A 177 -13.55 18.12 -0.54
C ALA A 177 -13.45 16.65 -0.06
N ARG A 178 -14.49 15.82 -0.31
CA ARG A 178 -14.42 14.38 -0.03
C ARG A 178 -13.41 13.65 -0.90
N CYS A 179 -13.37 13.96 -2.20
CA CYS A 179 -12.39 13.35 -3.10
C CYS A 179 -10.98 13.64 -2.61
N TYR A 180 -10.68 14.89 -2.30
CA TYR A 180 -9.38 15.28 -1.75
C TYR A 180 -9.07 14.58 -0.42
N ALA A 181 -10.05 14.47 0.48
CA ALA A 181 -9.87 13.71 1.72
C ALA A 181 -9.63 12.21 1.49
N GLN A 182 -10.16 11.60 0.42
CA GLN A 182 -9.89 10.21 0.06
C GLN A 182 -8.52 10.01 -0.59
N LEU A 183 -7.99 11.02 -1.27
CA LEU A 183 -6.65 11.07 -1.86
C LEU A 183 -5.56 11.46 -0.84
N ASP A 184 -5.94 11.67 0.42
CA ASP A 184 -5.07 12.15 1.50
C ASP A 184 -4.53 13.59 1.30
N TRP A 185 -5.14 14.33 0.37
CA TRP A 185 -4.85 15.77 0.14
C TRP A 185 -5.64 16.61 1.15
N ILE A 186 -5.22 16.49 2.41
CA ILE A 186 -5.95 17.09 3.54
C ILE A 186 -5.98 18.61 3.48
N TYR A 187 -4.88 19.23 3.04
CA TYR A 187 -4.79 20.69 2.90
C TYR A 187 -5.72 21.25 1.82
N ASP A 188 -5.83 20.56 0.68
CA ASP A 188 -6.75 20.94 -0.39
C ASP A 188 -8.20 20.77 0.04
N ALA A 189 -8.50 19.68 0.75
CA ALA A 189 -9.82 19.48 1.34
C ALA A 189 -10.17 20.61 2.32
N GLU A 190 -9.24 21.03 3.17
CA GLU A 190 -9.41 22.12 4.12
C GLU A 190 -9.63 23.45 3.40
N ASP A 191 -8.92 23.72 2.34
CA ASP A 191 -9.09 24.94 1.55
C ASP A 191 -10.48 25.05 0.93
N VAL A 192 -11.00 23.95 0.35
CA VAL A 192 -12.36 23.90 -0.18
C VAL A 192 -13.37 24.13 0.94
N ILE A 193 -13.18 23.52 2.12
CA ILE A 193 -14.04 23.70 3.30
C ILE A 193 -13.99 25.15 3.79
N ARG A 194 -12.79 25.74 3.91
CA ARG A 194 -12.56 27.12 4.38
C ARG A 194 -13.20 28.14 3.45
N ASN A 195 -13.04 27.96 2.15
CA ASN A 195 -13.62 28.81 1.14
C ASN A 195 -15.16 28.73 1.14
N GLN A 196 -15.73 27.56 1.39
CA GLN A 196 -17.18 27.42 1.50
C GLN A 196 -17.72 27.99 2.82
N ASN A 197 -16.95 27.97 3.91
CA ASN A 197 -17.39 28.55 5.20
C ASN A 197 -17.46 30.08 5.16
N ARG A 198 -16.74 30.74 4.22
CA ARG A 198 -16.91 32.17 3.96
C ARG A 198 -18.23 32.48 3.29
N ASP A 199 -18.73 31.54 2.46
CA ASP A 199 -20.03 31.63 1.80
C ASP A 199 -21.07 30.90 2.67
N SER A 200 -22.28 31.42 2.76
CA SER A 200 -23.33 30.70 3.48
C SER A 200 -23.70 29.40 2.75
N ILE A 201 -23.73 28.26 3.45
CA ILE A 201 -24.10 26.98 2.85
C ILE A 201 -25.59 26.96 2.55
N PRO A 202 -26.01 26.81 1.28
CA PRO A 202 -27.42 26.70 0.91
C PRO A 202 -28.06 25.47 1.55
N TYR A 203 -29.31 25.59 1.97
CA TYR A 203 -30.05 24.52 2.68
C TYR A 203 -30.06 23.19 1.90
N ALA A 204 -30.17 23.23 0.56
CA ALA A 204 -30.13 22.04 -0.29
C ALA A 204 -28.78 21.31 -0.27
N ALA A 205 -27.67 22.02 -0.07
CA ALA A 205 -26.31 21.43 0.01
C ALA A 205 -25.91 21.02 1.44
N GLN A 206 -26.67 21.43 2.46
CA GLN A 206 -26.34 21.14 3.86
C GLN A 206 -26.16 19.64 4.17
N PRO A 207 -26.98 18.69 3.63
CA PRO A 207 -26.75 17.27 3.86
C PRO A 207 -25.38 16.78 3.36
N ALA A 208 -24.96 17.22 2.18
CA ALA A 208 -23.67 16.85 1.61
C ALA A 208 -22.50 17.39 2.46
N TRP A 209 -22.62 18.64 2.92
CA TRP A 209 -21.60 19.24 3.81
C TRP A 209 -21.55 18.60 5.19
N ASP A 210 -22.69 18.24 5.80
CA ASP A 210 -22.70 17.53 7.09
C ASP A 210 -21.97 16.18 6.98
N GLN A 211 -22.13 15.46 5.86
CA GLN A 211 -21.39 14.22 5.60
C GLN A 211 -19.90 14.47 5.34
N THR A 212 -19.57 15.51 4.55
CA THR A 212 -18.17 15.87 4.26
C THR A 212 -17.42 16.26 5.54
N MET A 213 -18.03 17.11 6.37
CA MET A 213 -17.42 17.51 7.64
C MET A 213 -17.28 16.35 8.62
N ALA A 214 -18.25 15.42 8.64
CA ALA A 214 -18.13 14.21 9.47
C ALA A 214 -16.96 13.34 9.01
N ASP A 215 -16.82 13.07 7.71
CA ASP A 215 -15.75 12.26 7.14
C ASP A 215 -14.38 12.93 7.32
N TYR A 216 -14.27 14.22 7.03
CA TYR A 216 -13.06 15.00 7.21
C TYR A 216 -12.53 14.95 8.65
N TYR A 217 -13.40 15.24 9.65
CA TYR A 217 -12.98 15.21 11.05
C TYR A 217 -12.69 13.79 11.59
N LEU A 218 -13.34 12.77 11.04
CA LEU A 218 -12.97 11.38 11.36
C LEU A 218 -11.57 11.03 10.86
N ARG A 219 -11.20 11.49 9.67
CA ARG A 219 -9.87 11.25 9.08
C ARG A 219 -8.76 12.05 9.74
N THR A 220 -9.02 13.31 10.07
CA THR A 220 -8.04 14.17 10.75
C THR A 220 -7.89 13.85 12.24
N GLY A 221 -8.69 12.92 12.79
CA GLY A 221 -8.66 12.56 14.20
C GLY A 221 -9.31 13.60 15.14
N GLU A 222 -9.94 14.66 14.59
CA GLU A 222 -10.66 15.69 15.37
C GLU A 222 -12.04 15.18 15.81
N LEU A 223 -12.05 14.10 16.60
CA LEU A 223 -13.27 13.35 16.92
C LEU A 223 -14.35 14.17 17.63
N GLU A 224 -13.97 15.13 18.48
CA GLU A 224 -14.95 16.03 19.13
C GLU A 224 -15.76 16.84 18.12
N LYS A 225 -15.08 17.34 17.08
CA LYS A 225 -15.73 18.11 16.00
C LYS A 225 -16.57 17.21 15.07
N ALA A 226 -16.22 15.93 14.94
CA ALA A 226 -16.97 14.97 14.13
C ALA A 226 -18.34 14.66 14.72
N VAL A 227 -18.49 14.59 16.06
CA VAL A 227 -19.73 14.19 16.76
C VAL A 227 -20.98 14.97 16.33
N PRO A 228 -21.01 16.33 16.29
CA PRO A 228 -22.22 17.06 15.90
C PRO A 228 -22.62 16.82 14.45
N TYR A 229 -21.67 16.66 13.53
CA TYR A 229 -21.96 16.39 12.13
C TYR A 229 -22.45 14.95 11.92
N LEU A 230 -21.78 13.98 12.54
CA LEU A 230 -22.17 12.58 12.48
C LEU A 230 -23.60 12.38 13.04
N ARG A 231 -23.97 13.11 14.12
CA ARG A 231 -25.34 13.09 14.66
C ARG A 231 -26.38 13.59 13.65
N LYS A 232 -26.03 14.61 12.85
CA LYS A 232 -26.93 15.12 11.79
C LYS A 232 -27.04 14.12 10.63
N VAL A 233 -25.93 13.47 10.25
CA VAL A 233 -25.87 12.42 9.23
C VAL A 233 -26.80 11.26 9.63
N ILE A 234 -26.61 10.68 10.81
CA ILE A 234 -27.43 9.59 11.35
C ILE A 234 -28.95 9.96 11.38
N LYS A 235 -29.26 11.21 11.75
CA LYS A 235 -30.66 11.68 11.81
C LYS A 235 -31.34 11.65 10.45
N ARG A 236 -30.58 11.94 9.38
CA ARG A 236 -31.09 11.97 8.00
C ARG A 236 -31.05 10.63 7.30
N GLU A 237 -30.15 9.69 7.72
CA GLU A 237 -30.04 8.39 7.09
C GLU A 237 -31.33 7.56 7.25
N ARG A 238 -31.85 7.05 6.13
CA ARG A 238 -33.10 6.27 6.05
C ARG A 238 -32.85 4.77 5.92
N ARG A 239 -31.71 4.37 5.30
CA ARG A 239 -31.34 2.96 5.12
C ARG A 239 -30.93 2.37 6.47
N LYS A 240 -31.65 1.32 6.92
CA LYS A 240 -31.44 0.75 8.25
C LYS A 240 -30.04 0.23 8.49
N THR A 241 -29.47 -0.48 7.52
CA THR A 241 -28.10 -1.05 7.62
C THR A 241 -27.06 0.06 7.73
N GLN A 242 -27.11 1.06 6.82
CA GLN A 242 -26.20 2.19 6.86
C GLN A 242 -26.33 2.99 8.15
N LYS A 243 -27.56 3.23 8.60
CA LYS A 243 -27.83 3.94 9.87
C LYS A 243 -27.29 3.18 11.08
N ALA A 244 -27.37 1.84 11.07
CA ALA A 244 -26.77 1.01 12.11
C ALA A 244 -25.26 1.15 12.10
N ARG A 245 -24.63 1.12 10.90
CA ARG A 245 -23.21 1.32 10.71
C ARG A 245 -22.73 2.69 11.21
N GLU A 246 -23.46 3.76 10.90
CA GLU A 246 -23.17 5.11 11.39
C GLU A 246 -23.33 5.24 12.92
N TRP A 247 -24.29 4.52 13.52
CA TRP A 247 -24.37 4.41 14.98
C TRP A 247 -23.19 3.67 15.59
N PHE A 248 -22.64 2.66 14.89
CA PHE A 248 -21.44 1.96 15.32
C PHE A 248 -20.24 2.91 15.31
N ILE A 249 -20.04 3.66 14.22
CA ILE A 249 -19.02 4.71 14.12
C ILE A 249 -19.16 5.74 15.25
N MET A 250 -20.39 6.20 15.54
CA MET A 250 -20.63 7.09 16.67
C MET A 250 -20.21 6.45 17.99
N GLY A 251 -20.43 5.15 18.16
CA GLY A 251 -20.01 4.39 19.34
C GLY A 251 -18.48 4.35 19.48
N GLN A 252 -17.76 4.09 18.38
CA GLN A 252 -16.30 4.11 18.35
C GLN A 252 -15.74 5.50 18.69
N VAL A 253 -16.29 6.57 18.08
CA VAL A 253 -15.90 7.96 18.35
C VAL A 253 -16.12 8.33 19.82
N GLN A 254 -17.29 8.01 20.38
CA GLN A 254 -17.59 8.32 21.79
C GLN A 254 -16.70 7.51 22.76
N ASN A 255 -16.35 6.27 22.38
CA ASN A 255 -15.42 5.45 23.16
C ASN A 255 -14.00 6.04 23.15
N ALA A 256 -13.51 6.44 21.97
CA ALA A 256 -12.20 7.09 21.82
C ALA A 256 -12.10 8.41 22.60
N LEU A 257 -13.19 9.17 22.71
CA LEU A 257 -13.32 10.38 23.54
C LEU A 257 -13.47 10.08 25.05
N GLY A 258 -13.53 8.81 25.47
CA GLY A 258 -13.73 8.42 26.87
C GLY A 258 -15.17 8.54 27.37
N HIS A 259 -16.14 8.86 26.51
CA HIS A 259 -17.55 9.01 26.86
C HIS A 259 -18.28 7.66 26.88
N GLN A 260 -17.92 6.78 27.82
CA GLN A 260 -18.37 5.38 27.87
C GLN A 260 -19.90 5.21 27.86
N GLN A 261 -20.65 6.07 28.57
CA GLN A 261 -22.12 5.96 28.59
C GLN A 261 -22.76 6.26 27.23
N ASP A 262 -22.21 7.25 26.51
CA ASP A 262 -22.77 7.64 25.23
C ASP A 262 -22.32 6.63 24.14
N ALA A 263 -21.11 6.08 24.23
CA ALA A 263 -20.67 4.94 23.43
C ALA A 263 -21.60 3.73 23.61
N TYR A 264 -21.91 3.35 24.84
CA TYR A 264 -22.85 2.25 25.13
C TYR A 264 -24.25 2.50 24.54
N LYS A 265 -24.77 3.74 24.65
CA LYS A 265 -26.05 4.12 24.06
C LYS A 265 -26.01 4.02 22.53
N ALA A 266 -24.91 4.47 21.92
CA ALA A 266 -24.74 4.38 20.47
C ALA A 266 -24.75 2.92 20.00
N TYR A 267 -23.96 2.04 20.61
CA TYR A 267 -23.99 0.60 20.29
C TYR A 267 -25.34 -0.05 20.58
N SER A 268 -26.08 0.40 21.61
CA SER A 268 -27.44 -0.07 21.85
C SER A 268 -28.39 0.32 20.71
N ARG A 269 -28.18 1.48 20.09
CA ARG A 269 -28.94 1.92 18.91
C ARG A 269 -28.65 1.05 17.70
N VAL A 270 -27.38 0.60 17.52
CA VAL A 270 -27.03 -0.36 16.45
C VAL A 270 -27.91 -1.61 16.54
N VAL A 271 -27.91 -2.28 17.69
CA VAL A 271 -28.71 -3.48 17.94
C VAL A 271 -30.21 -3.26 17.68
N SER A 272 -30.71 -2.06 18.03
CA SER A 272 -32.14 -1.74 17.83
C SER A 272 -32.55 -1.53 16.38
N GLN A 273 -31.63 -1.36 15.44
CA GLN A 273 -31.93 -1.22 14.00
C GLN A 273 -32.09 -2.57 13.29
N ASN A 274 -31.82 -3.70 13.96
CA ASN A 274 -31.85 -5.03 13.36
C ASN A 274 -30.89 -5.16 12.15
N PRO A 275 -29.60 -4.85 12.31
CA PRO A 275 -28.60 -4.90 11.25
C PRO A 275 -28.24 -6.35 10.88
N PRO A 276 -27.36 -6.57 9.87
CA PRO A 276 -26.74 -7.86 9.65
C PRO A 276 -26.07 -8.39 10.93
N TYR A 277 -26.05 -9.71 11.08
CA TYR A 277 -25.64 -10.38 12.33
C TYR A 277 -24.23 -9.97 12.80
N GLU A 278 -23.30 -9.86 11.88
CA GLU A 278 -21.91 -9.48 12.16
C GLU A 278 -21.80 -8.08 12.83
N LEU A 279 -22.51 -7.09 12.30
CA LEU A 279 -22.55 -5.75 12.88
C LEU A 279 -23.25 -5.73 14.25
N GLU A 280 -24.32 -6.52 14.41
CA GLU A 280 -25.00 -6.67 15.71
C GLU A 280 -24.08 -7.33 16.73
N PHE A 281 -23.38 -8.39 16.33
CA PHE A 281 -22.48 -9.14 17.17
C PHE A 281 -21.32 -8.25 17.68
N ASN A 282 -20.65 -7.53 16.76
CA ASN A 282 -19.56 -6.62 17.13
C ASN A 282 -20.05 -5.44 18.01
N ALA A 283 -21.26 -4.92 17.77
CA ALA A 283 -21.85 -3.93 18.65
C ALA A 283 -22.10 -4.47 20.07
N ARG A 284 -22.47 -5.75 20.21
CA ARG A 284 -22.64 -6.39 21.53
C ARG A 284 -21.30 -6.61 22.23
N ILE A 285 -20.23 -6.96 21.48
CA ILE A 285 -18.87 -7.04 22.02
C ILE A 285 -18.43 -5.67 22.52
N ALA A 286 -18.49 -4.65 21.68
CA ALA A 286 -18.10 -3.29 22.03
C ALA A 286 -18.86 -2.73 23.25
N GLN A 287 -20.16 -3.07 23.40
CA GLN A 287 -20.91 -2.77 24.62
C GLN A 287 -20.28 -3.38 25.87
N THR A 288 -19.77 -4.61 25.79
CA THR A 288 -19.16 -5.28 26.94
C THR A 288 -17.81 -4.69 27.27
N GLU A 289 -17.02 -4.33 26.29
CA GLU A 289 -15.72 -3.67 26.49
C GLU A 289 -15.86 -2.30 27.14
N VAL A 290 -16.75 -1.46 26.63
CA VAL A 290 -17.02 -0.13 27.20
C VAL A 290 -17.48 -0.19 28.65
N MET A 291 -18.26 -1.21 29.04
CA MET A 291 -18.78 -1.37 30.41
C MET A 291 -17.83 -2.18 31.32
N ALA A 292 -16.72 -2.65 30.80
CA ALA A 292 -15.78 -3.48 31.57
C ALA A 292 -15.14 -2.74 32.74
N SER A 293 -14.93 -1.44 32.61
CA SER A 293 -14.41 -0.58 33.69
C SER A 293 -15.27 -0.61 34.95
N SER A 294 -16.60 -0.73 34.81
CA SER A 294 -17.53 -0.69 35.93
C SER A 294 -17.83 -2.08 36.53
N ASN A 295 -17.86 -3.16 35.73
CA ASN A 295 -18.23 -4.50 36.20
C ASN A 295 -17.67 -5.65 35.34
N TYR A 296 -16.33 -5.81 35.33
CA TYR A 296 -15.64 -6.75 34.44
C TYR A 296 -16.09 -8.21 34.60
N LYS A 297 -16.30 -8.72 35.85
CA LYS A 297 -16.73 -10.12 36.08
C LYS A 297 -18.05 -10.44 35.38
N LYS A 298 -19.01 -9.50 35.44
CA LYS A 298 -20.30 -9.66 34.78
C LYS A 298 -20.16 -9.63 33.27
N MET A 299 -19.27 -8.77 32.73
CA MET A 299 -19.01 -8.64 31.30
C MET A 299 -18.33 -9.90 30.76
N ILE A 300 -17.28 -10.41 31.42
CA ILE A 300 -16.64 -11.69 31.07
C ILE A 300 -17.65 -12.84 31.10
N SER A 301 -18.52 -12.92 32.14
CA SER A 301 -19.57 -13.95 32.21
C SER A 301 -20.56 -13.83 31.05
N ARG A 302 -20.86 -12.62 30.57
CA ARG A 302 -21.69 -12.39 29.39
C ARG A 302 -21.01 -12.85 28.11
N LEU A 303 -19.74 -12.51 27.91
CA LEU A 303 -18.92 -12.95 26.78
C LEU A 303 -18.76 -14.48 26.75
N LYS A 304 -18.50 -15.12 27.89
CA LYS A 304 -18.44 -16.59 27.99
C LYS A 304 -19.79 -17.25 27.61
N ARG A 305 -20.92 -16.63 27.93
CA ARG A 305 -22.25 -17.11 27.45
C ARG A 305 -22.44 -16.91 25.95
N MET A 306 -21.89 -15.82 25.39
CA MET A 306 -21.88 -15.62 23.95
C MET A 306 -21.01 -16.67 23.27
N ALA A 307 -19.84 -16.99 23.82
CA ALA A 307 -18.98 -18.06 23.31
C ALA A 307 -19.63 -19.45 23.33
N ALA A 308 -20.50 -19.72 24.31
CA ALA A 308 -21.20 -21.00 24.44
C ALA A 308 -22.41 -21.15 23.48
N SER A 309 -22.78 -20.10 22.76
CA SER A 309 -23.90 -20.15 21.81
C SER A 309 -23.44 -20.70 20.45
N ASP A 310 -24.16 -21.68 19.92
CA ASP A 310 -23.85 -22.30 18.62
C ASP A 310 -23.83 -21.31 17.45
N ASN A 311 -24.61 -20.23 17.53
CA ASN A 311 -24.65 -19.18 16.51
C ASN A 311 -23.33 -18.36 16.43
N ASN A 312 -22.47 -18.46 17.44
CA ASN A 312 -21.23 -17.67 17.55
C ASN A 312 -19.97 -18.52 17.34
N LYS A 313 -20.10 -19.75 16.87
CA LYS A 313 -18.93 -20.63 16.63
C LYS A 313 -17.90 -19.99 15.70
N ASP A 314 -18.35 -19.25 14.72
CA ASP A 314 -17.49 -18.57 13.74
C ASP A 314 -16.87 -17.26 14.23
N TYR A 315 -17.17 -16.82 15.45
CA TYR A 315 -16.74 -15.55 16.04
C TYR A 315 -16.07 -15.72 17.41
N LEU A 316 -15.57 -16.92 17.69
CA LEU A 316 -14.96 -17.22 19.00
C LEU A 316 -13.67 -16.46 19.22
N ASP A 317 -12.87 -16.24 18.18
CA ASP A 317 -11.70 -15.40 18.18
C ASP A 317 -12.00 -13.98 18.70
N GLN A 318 -13.06 -13.35 18.18
CA GLN A 318 -13.48 -12.01 18.58
C GLN A 318 -13.98 -11.98 20.03
N VAL A 319 -14.73 -13.01 20.46
CA VAL A 319 -15.20 -13.09 21.86
C VAL A 319 -14.03 -13.22 22.84
N TYR A 320 -13.07 -14.11 22.54
CA TYR A 320 -11.91 -14.28 23.41
C TYR A 320 -10.94 -13.11 23.32
N TYR A 321 -10.85 -12.45 22.16
CA TYR A 321 -10.14 -11.17 22.01
C TYR A 321 -10.70 -10.11 22.96
N ALA A 322 -12.01 -9.91 22.99
CA ALA A 322 -12.66 -9.00 23.90
C ALA A 322 -12.45 -9.37 25.38
N ILE A 323 -12.46 -10.66 25.74
CA ILE A 323 -12.13 -11.14 27.09
C ILE A 323 -10.69 -10.76 27.44
N GLY A 324 -9.74 -10.99 26.52
CA GLY A 324 -8.34 -10.62 26.68
C GLY A 324 -8.17 -9.11 26.90
N ASN A 325 -8.82 -8.27 26.10
CA ASN A 325 -8.81 -6.82 26.22
C ASN A 325 -9.31 -6.35 27.61
N ILE A 326 -10.36 -7.01 28.14
CA ILE A 326 -10.87 -6.70 29.48
C ILE A 326 -9.83 -7.04 30.56
N TYR A 327 -9.08 -8.15 30.42
CA TYR A 327 -8.01 -8.47 31.34
C TYR A 327 -6.82 -7.52 31.20
N MET A 328 -6.44 -7.13 29.98
CA MET A 328 -5.39 -6.14 29.71
C MET A 328 -5.70 -4.77 30.33
N SER A 329 -6.95 -4.30 30.23
CA SER A 329 -7.37 -3.04 30.87
C SER A 329 -7.24 -3.03 32.39
N ARG A 330 -7.02 -4.20 33.00
CA ARG A 330 -6.80 -4.41 34.43
C ARG A 330 -5.35 -4.78 34.77
N ASN A 331 -4.46 -4.76 33.80
CA ASN A 331 -3.06 -5.19 33.96
C ASN A 331 -2.90 -6.68 34.35
N ASP A 332 -3.90 -7.53 34.04
CA ASP A 332 -3.83 -8.98 34.28
C ASP A 332 -3.37 -9.68 32.97
N THR A 333 -2.08 -9.54 32.70
CA THR A 333 -1.44 -10.00 31.48
C THR A 333 -1.55 -11.51 31.30
N MET A 334 -1.41 -12.31 32.38
CA MET A 334 -1.45 -13.77 32.31
C MET A 334 -2.84 -14.30 31.90
N GLN A 335 -3.91 -13.71 32.45
CA GLN A 335 -5.27 -14.06 32.08
C GLN A 335 -5.60 -13.57 30.67
N ALA A 336 -5.02 -12.45 30.24
CA ALA A 336 -5.17 -11.95 28.89
C ALA A 336 -4.53 -12.90 27.87
N ILE A 337 -3.28 -13.34 28.09
CA ILE A 337 -2.59 -14.33 27.25
C ILE A 337 -3.43 -15.61 27.13
N THR A 338 -3.91 -16.15 28.28
CA THR A 338 -4.75 -17.35 28.29
C THR A 338 -6.03 -17.16 27.45
N ALA A 339 -6.62 -15.97 27.49
CA ALA A 339 -7.82 -15.68 26.71
C ALA A 339 -7.49 -15.57 25.21
N TYR A 340 -6.40 -14.86 24.85
CA TYR A 340 -6.00 -14.72 23.45
C TYR A 340 -5.56 -16.04 22.83
N GLU A 341 -4.75 -16.87 23.52
CA GLU A 341 -4.37 -18.20 23.03
C GLU A 341 -5.61 -19.08 22.81
N LYS A 342 -6.58 -19.02 23.73
CA LYS A 342 -7.84 -19.72 23.55
C LYS A 342 -8.67 -19.20 22.37
N GLY A 343 -8.58 -17.90 22.08
CA GLY A 343 -9.18 -17.29 20.89
C GLY A 343 -8.53 -17.80 19.61
N ASN A 344 -7.19 -17.85 19.57
CA ASN A 344 -6.43 -18.38 18.46
C ASN A 344 -6.75 -19.87 18.21
N GLU A 345 -6.77 -20.70 19.27
CA GLU A 345 -7.08 -22.12 19.21
C GLU A 345 -8.51 -22.40 18.66
N LYS A 346 -9.49 -21.60 19.09
CA LYS A 346 -10.90 -21.79 18.75
C LYS A 346 -11.35 -21.02 17.51
N ALA A 347 -10.46 -20.29 16.85
CA ALA A 347 -10.75 -19.59 15.63
C ALA A 347 -11.04 -20.55 14.48
N THR A 348 -12.26 -20.50 13.95
CA THR A 348 -12.69 -21.31 12.80
C THR A 348 -12.48 -20.58 11.47
N ARG A 349 -12.33 -19.26 11.52
CA ARG A 349 -12.09 -18.40 10.36
C ARG A 349 -10.67 -17.84 10.40
N SER A 350 -10.03 -17.82 9.25
CA SER A 350 -8.75 -17.15 9.06
C SER A 350 -9.04 -15.77 8.47
N GLY A 351 -9.43 -14.82 9.34
CA GLY A 351 -9.77 -13.44 8.97
C GLY A 351 -8.89 -12.41 9.65
N THR A 352 -9.10 -11.15 9.33
CA THR A 352 -8.37 -9.99 9.89
C THR A 352 -8.46 -9.96 11.42
N GLU A 353 -9.60 -10.35 12.00
CA GLU A 353 -9.81 -10.37 13.45
C GLU A 353 -8.88 -11.35 14.17
N LYS A 354 -8.66 -12.54 13.58
CA LYS A 354 -7.64 -13.47 14.08
C LYS A 354 -6.24 -12.88 13.95
N GLY A 355 -5.95 -12.20 12.84
CA GLY A 355 -4.68 -11.49 12.64
C GLY A 355 -4.43 -10.43 13.71
N VAL A 356 -5.44 -9.63 14.07
CA VAL A 356 -5.34 -8.62 15.14
C VAL A 356 -5.18 -9.25 16.52
N LEU A 357 -5.87 -10.36 16.79
CA LEU A 357 -5.67 -11.12 18.03
C LEU A 357 -4.22 -11.59 18.17
N LEU A 358 -3.68 -12.19 17.11
CA LEU A 358 -2.29 -12.65 17.05
C LEU A 358 -1.28 -11.50 17.18
N LEU A 359 -1.55 -10.36 16.54
CA LEU A 359 -0.73 -9.16 16.69
C LEU A 359 -0.66 -8.70 18.13
N ARG A 360 -1.79 -8.60 18.83
CA ARG A 360 -1.82 -8.25 20.26
C ARG A 360 -1.11 -9.25 21.14
N LEU A 361 -1.28 -10.52 20.87
CA LEU A 361 -0.60 -11.59 21.59
C LEU A 361 0.91 -11.54 21.36
N GLY A 362 1.34 -11.32 20.12
CA GLY A 362 2.74 -11.12 19.76
C GLY A 362 3.36 -9.91 20.46
N ASP A 363 2.65 -8.77 20.52
CA ASP A 363 3.11 -7.59 21.26
C ASP A 363 3.32 -7.85 22.75
N ILE A 364 2.47 -8.66 23.37
CA ILE A 364 2.61 -9.05 24.77
C ILE A 364 3.83 -9.96 24.96
N TYR A 365 3.98 -10.97 24.11
CA TYR A 365 5.15 -11.85 24.15
C TYR A 365 6.45 -11.12 23.88
N TRP A 366 6.45 -10.16 22.97
CA TRP A 366 7.57 -9.25 22.72
C TRP A 366 7.96 -8.47 24.00
N GLN A 367 6.98 -7.88 24.69
CA GLN A 367 7.22 -7.14 25.95
C GLN A 367 7.74 -8.05 27.08
N MET A 368 7.40 -9.32 27.03
CA MET A 368 7.86 -10.33 28.00
C MET A 368 9.19 -10.98 27.61
N GLU A 369 9.87 -10.51 26.59
CA GLU A 369 11.11 -11.06 26.01
C GLU A 369 10.97 -12.54 25.55
N ARG A 370 9.74 -12.98 25.24
CA ARG A 370 9.44 -14.31 24.69
C ARG A 370 9.43 -14.25 23.17
N TYR A 371 10.61 -14.18 22.56
CA TYR A 371 10.75 -13.85 21.13
C TYR A 371 10.24 -14.95 20.21
N ASN A 372 10.38 -16.24 20.59
CA ASN A 372 9.86 -17.37 19.84
C ASN A 372 8.33 -17.31 19.71
N ASP A 373 7.62 -17.10 20.84
CA ASP A 373 6.17 -16.95 20.82
C ASP A 373 5.72 -15.71 20.06
N ALA A 374 6.48 -14.62 20.15
CA ALA A 374 6.22 -13.39 19.39
C ALA A 374 6.40 -13.62 17.88
N GLN A 375 7.48 -14.31 17.45
CA GLN A 375 7.74 -14.68 16.07
C GLN A 375 6.58 -15.51 15.49
N ARG A 376 6.17 -16.57 16.19
CA ARG A 376 5.03 -17.38 15.81
C ARG A 376 3.77 -16.53 15.59
N CYS A 377 3.45 -15.67 16.54
CA CYS A 377 2.26 -14.82 16.47
C CYS A 377 2.31 -13.81 15.32
N TYR A 378 3.44 -13.13 15.12
CA TYR A 378 3.59 -12.16 14.03
C TYR A 378 3.64 -12.84 12.66
N GLY A 379 4.31 -13.96 12.53
CA GLY A 379 4.37 -14.73 11.28
C GLY A 379 2.98 -15.21 10.82
N GLU A 380 2.14 -15.70 11.75
CA GLU A 380 0.76 -16.04 11.45
C GLU A 380 -0.11 -14.79 11.17
N ALA A 381 0.10 -13.69 11.90
CA ALA A 381 -0.68 -12.46 11.77
C ALA A 381 -0.50 -11.79 10.41
N ILE A 382 0.73 -11.72 9.88
CA ILE A 382 1.07 -11.09 8.59
C ILE A 382 0.26 -11.69 7.43
N GLY A 383 0.05 -13.01 7.44
CA GLY A 383 -0.73 -13.68 6.41
C GLY A 383 -2.24 -13.38 6.46
N LEU A 384 -2.74 -12.82 7.55
CA LEU A 384 -4.16 -12.55 7.82
C LEU A 384 -4.53 -11.07 7.76
N LEU A 385 -3.55 -10.19 7.97
CA LEU A 385 -3.75 -8.74 8.00
C LEU A 385 -3.72 -8.14 6.58
N ASP A 386 -4.43 -7.04 6.41
CA ASP A 386 -4.38 -6.26 5.17
C ASP A 386 -3.04 -5.52 5.05
N LYS A 387 -2.42 -5.59 3.88
CA LYS A 387 -1.15 -4.90 3.59
C LYS A 387 -1.26 -3.37 3.63
N GLU A 388 -2.47 -2.83 3.43
CA GLU A 388 -2.76 -1.40 3.49
C GLU A 388 -3.00 -0.91 4.95
N ARG A 389 -2.95 -1.81 5.93
CA ARG A 389 -3.12 -1.46 7.34
C ARG A 389 -1.98 -0.59 7.85
N PRO A 390 -2.24 0.50 8.59
CA PRO A 390 -1.18 1.28 9.23
C PRO A 390 -0.27 0.41 10.12
N GLY A 391 1.04 0.55 9.96
CA GLY A 391 2.04 -0.25 10.69
C GLY A 391 2.29 -1.66 10.15
N TYR A 392 1.70 -2.05 9.00
CA TYR A 392 1.95 -3.38 8.40
C TYR A 392 3.42 -3.55 7.99
N GLU A 393 4.04 -2.52 7.41
CA GLU A 393 5.45 -2.57 7.00
C GLU A 393 6.38 -2.74 8.18
N GLU A 394 6.15 -2.00 9.28
CA GLU A 394 6.90 -2.15 10.53
C GLU A 394 6.74 -3.55 11.13
N LEU A 395 5.52 -4.08 11.11
CA LEU A 395 5.24 -5.45 11.55
C LEU A 395 5.96 -6.48 10.70
N SER A 396 5.93 -6.32 9.37
CA SER A 396 6.62 -7.20 8.42
C SER A 396 8.13 -7.16 8.61
N HIS A 397 8.69 -5.95 8.80
CA HIS A 397 10.10 -5.78 9.12
C HIS A 397 10.46 -6.46 10.46
N ARG A 398 9.69 -6.21 11.51
CA ARG A 398 9.90 -6.81 12.85
C ARG A 398 9.83 -8.34 12.80
N SER A 399 8.88 -8.90 12.05
CA SER A 399 8.78 -10.36 11.89
C SER A 399 10.01 -10.95 11.21
N LYS A 400 10.50 -10.33 10.13
CA LYS A 400 11.72 -10.78 9.43
C LYS A 400 12.95 -10.71 10.33
N VAL A 401 13.06 -9.65 11.13
CA VAL A 401 14.18 -9.50 12.07
C VAL A 401 14.09 -10.54 13.19
N LEU A 402 12.87 -10.89 13.62
CA LEU A 402 12.68 -11.97 14.60
C LEU A 402 13.09 -13.34 14.04
N ASP A 403 12.90 -13.60 12.75
CA ASP A 403 13.36 -14.85 12.12
C ASP A 403 14.88 -15.00 12.23
N GLU A 404 15.62 -13.89 12.20
CA GLU A 404 17.07 -13.87 12.41
C GLU A 404 17.47 -13.89 13.89
N LEU A 405 16.69 -13.25 14.78
CA LEU A 405 17.01 -13.08 16.19
C LEU A 405 16.75 -14.34 17.03
N VAL A 406 15.60 -15.00 16.78
CA VAL A 406 15.12 -16.11 17.61
C VAL A 406 16.12 -17.24 17.74
N PRO A 407 16.82 -17.71 16.68
CA PRO A 407 17.82 -18.76 16.81
C PRO A 407 18.90 -18.43 17.86
N TYR A 408 19.36 -17.20 17.91
CA TYR A 408 20.39 -16.76 18.85
C TYR A 408 19.88 -16.64 20.29
N THR A 409 18.70 -16.06 20.47
CA THR A 409 18.11 -15.91 21.81
C THR A 409 17.69 -17.24 22.39
N ASP A 410 17.11 -18.13 21.59
CA ASP A 410 16.73 -19.47 22.02
C ASP A 410 17.95 -20.34 22.34
N ALA A 411 19.04 -20.24 21.54
CA ALA A 411 20.30 -20.91 21.82
C ALA A 411 20.88 -20.47 23.16
N VAL A 412 20.95 -19.16 23.43
CA VAL A 412 21.43 -18.62 24.71
C VAL A 412 20.54 -19.13 25.86
N HIS A 413 19.22 -19.06 25.72
CA HIS A 413 18.30 -19.48 26.77
C HIS A 413 18.37 -20.97 27.06
N LEU A 414 18.51 -21.79 26.01
CA LEU A 414 18.69 -23.23 26.11
C LEU A 414 19.99 -23.57 26.85
N GLN A 415 21.13 -22.99 26.41
CA GLN A 415 22.44 -23.29 27.01
C GLN A 415 22.50 -22.78 28.44
N ASP A 416 21.94 -21.64 28.78
CA ASP A 416 21.82 -21.16 30.16
C ASP A 416 21.05 -22.16 31.03
N SER A 417 19.90 -22.64 30.54
CA SER A 417 19.08 -23.62 31.25
C SER A 417 19.82 -24.96 31.46
N LEU A 418 20.55 -25.42 30.44
CA LEU A 418 21.36 -26.67 30.56
C LEU A 418 22.51 -26.52 31.56
N GLN A 419 23.20 -25.36 31.56
CA GLN A 419 24.23 -25.08 32.55
C GLN A 419 23.70 -24.93 33.98
N GLU A 420 22.50 -24.35 34.16
CA GLU A 420 21.83 -24.32 35.46
C GLU A 420 21.48 -25.74 35.93
N LEU A 421 20.92 -26.56 35.04
CA LEU A 421 20.65 -27.98 35.36
C LEU A 421 21.92 -28.76 35.72
N ALA A 422 23.04 -28.46 35.07
CA ALA A 422 24.34 -29.09 35.42
C ALA A 422 24.80 -28.76 36.84
N LYS A 423 24.54 -27.54 37.33
CA LYS A 423 24.90 -27.05 38.68
C LYS A 423 23.97 -27.53 39.76
N MET A 424 22.76 -27.99 39.41
CA MET A 424 21.76 -28.47 40.41
C MET A 424 22.16 -29.81 41.01
N PRO A 425 21.78 -30.08 42.28
CA PRO A 425 21.86 -31.41 42.86
C PRO A 425 21.12 -32.44 42.02
N GLU A 426 21.64 -33.69 41.92
CA GLU A 426 21.10 -34.75 41.07
C GLU A 426 19.59 -34.95 41.26
N LYS A 427 19.11 -34.93 42.53
CA LYS A 427 17.69 -35.10 42.84
C LYS A 427 16.83 -33.99 42.26
N GLU A 428 17.22 -32.72 42.41
CA GLU A 428 16.47 -31.56 41.94
C GLU A 428 16.49 -31.49 40.39
N ARG A 429 17.61 -31.86 39.77
CA ARG A 429 17.78 -31.96 38.33
C ARG A 429 16.83 -33.01 37.75
N LEU A 430 16.78 -34.22 38.36
CA LEU A 430 15.87 -35.28 37.90
C LEU A 430 14.39 -34.87 38.06
N GLU A 431 14.04 -34.21 39.18
CA GLU A 431 12.68 -33.65 39.37
C GLU A 431 12.34 -32.56 38.37
N ALA A 432 13.31 -31.73 37.92
CA ALA A 432 13.13 -30.74 36.86
C ALA A 432 12.89 -31.40 35.51
N ILE A 433 13.69 -32.42 35.15
CA ILE A 433 13.54 -33.20 33.93
C ILE A 433 12.20 -33.93 33.92
N ASP A 434 11.80 -34.53 35.02
CA ASP A 434 10.48 -35.18 35.12
C ASP A 434 9.33 -34.23 34.84
N ARG A 435 9.41 -32.99 35.39
CA ARG A 435 8.40 -31.95 35.10
C ARG A 435 8.30 -31.59 33.62
N VAL A 436 9.44 -31.53 32.93
CA VAL A 436 9.49 -31.28 31.47
C VAL A 436 8.85 -32.46 30.71
N ILE A 437 9.20 -33.71 31.07
CA ILE A 437 8.63 -34.92 30.47
C ILE A 437 7.12 -35.01 30.73
N GLU A 438 6.66 -34.68 31.93
CA GLU A 438 5.23 -34.66 32.25
C GLU A 438 4.48 -33.58 31.47
N ALA A 439 5.09 -32.39 31.31
CA ALA A 439 4.52 -31.31 30.51
C ALA A 439 4.44 -31.71 29.03
N LEU A 440 5.46 -32.37 28.49
CA LEU A 440 5.48 -32.91 27.12
C LEU A 440 4.35 -33.95 26.92
N LYS A 441 4.28 -34.94 27.79
CA LYS A 441 3.23 -35.99 27.76
C LYS A 441 1.83 -35.38 27.87
N LYS A 442 1.66 -34.36 28.71
CA LYS A 442 0.40 -33.64 28.84
C LYS A 442 0.04 -32.89 27.56
N LYS A 443 1.02 -32.21 26.93
CA LYS A 443 0.83 -31.48 25.68
C LYS A 443 0.44 -32.43 24.53
N GLU A 444 1.15 -33.55 24.38
CA GLU A 444 0.84 -34.58 23.38
C GLU A 444 -0.54 -35.22 23.59
N LYS A 445 -0.91 -35.45 24.86
CA LYS A 445 -2.23 -35.94 25.20
C LYS A 445 -3.32 -34.93 24.84
N GLU A 446 -3.11 -33.65 25.16
CA GLU A 446 -4.03 -32.58 24.78
C GLU A 446 -4.15 -32.43 23.26
N GLU A 447 -3.05 -32.59 22.52
CA GLU A 447 -3.05 -32.56 21.05
C GLU A 447 -3.77 -33.78 20.47
N ALA A 448 -3.55 -34.98 21.04
CA ALA A 448 -4.28 -36.20 20.64
C ALA A 448 -5.77 -36.10 20.95
N ASP A 449 -6.16 -35.56 22.10
CA ASP A 449 -7.55 -35.36 22.49
C ASP A 449 -8.22 -34.33 21.55
N LYS A 450 -7.53 -33.23 21.20
CA LYS A 450 -7.98 -32.24 20.20
C LYS A 450 -8.16 -32.84 18.80
N ALA A 451 -7.22 -33.68 18.35
CA ALA A 451 -7.30 -34.38 17.08
C ALA A 451 -8.52 -35.32 17.05
N ARG A 452 -8.77 -36.01 18.16
CA ARG A 452 -9.93 -36.88 18.33
C ARG A 452 -11.25 -36.11 18.36
N GLU A 453 -11.31 -34.97 19.07
CA GLU A 453 -12.49 -34.08 19.07
C GLU A 453 -12.79 -33.52 17.67
N ALA A 454 -11.76 -33.11 16.92
CA ALA A 454 -11.91 -32.64 15.54
C ALA A 454 -12.42 -33.77 14.59
N GLU A 455 -11.97 -35.01 14.80
CA GLU A 455 -12.44 -36.15 14.04
C GLU A 455 -13.91 -36.49 14.37
N VAL A 456 -14.29 -36.42 15.65
CA VAL A 456 -15.69 -36.61 16.10
C VAL A 456 -16.60 -35.52 15.55
N GLU A 457 -16.16 -34.23 15.54
CA GLU A 457 -16.92 -33.15 14.93
C GLU A 457 -17.09 -33.32 13.42
N GLN A 458 -16.04 -33.77 12.70
CA GLN A 458 -16.15 -34.11 11.28
C GLN A 458 -17.14 -35.26 11.01
N VAL A 459 -17.13 -36.30 11.85
CA VAL A 459 -18.08 -37.42 11.75
C VAL A 459 -19.50 -36.96 12.06
N GLN A 460 -19.70 -36.08 13.05
CA GLN A 460 -21.02 -35.52 13.38
C GLN A 460 -21.55 -34.58 12.27
N GLN A 461 -20.67 -33.77 11.67
CA GLN A 461 -21.04 -32.95 10.52
C GLN A 461 -21.44 -33.80 9.30
N ARG A 462 -20.74 -34.90 9.06
CA ARG A 462 -21.12 -35.89 8.01
C ARG A 462 -22.44 -36.60 8.32
N GLN A 463 -22.71 -36.92 9.57
CA GLN A 463 -23.99 -37.54 10.00
C GLN A 463 -25.13 -36.52 10.03
N GLY A 464 -24.90 -35.28 10.40
CA GLY A 464 -25.89 -34.19 10.35
C GLY A 464 -26.32 -33.84 8.92
N ALA A 465 -25.42 -33.93 7.96
CA ALA A 465 -25.74 -33.80 6.54
C ALA A 465 -26.56 -34.96 5.97
N LEU A 466 -26.51 -36.13 6.60
CA LEU A 466 -27.31 -37.31 6.22
C LEU A 466 -28.68 -37.37 6.93
N GLY A 467 -28.89 -36.62 8.02
CA GLY A 467 -30.07 -36.68 8.89
C GLY A 467 -31.29 -35.88 8.43
N ASN A 468 -31.23 -35.08 7.40
CA ASN A 468 -32.35 -34.23 6.96
C ASN A 468 -33.06 -34.76 5.69
N ARG A 469 -33.25 -36.10 5.61
CA ARG A 469 -34.02 -36.76 4.57
C ARG A 469 -35.09 -37.67 5.14
N ASN A 470 -36.04 -37.13 5.90
CA ASN A 470 -37.29 -37.81 6.21
C ASN A 470 -38.47 -36.91 5.80
N GLN A 471 -38.77 -36.92 4.50
CA GLN A 471 -40.15 -36.78 4.00
C GLN A 471 -40.40 -37.93 3.00
N PRO A 472 -41.49 -38.66 3.14
CA PRO A 472 -41.78 -39.81 2.31
C PRO A 472 -42.38 -39.36 0.98
N ASN A 473 -41.62 -39.50 -0.10
CA ASN A 473 -42.24 -39.52 -1.43
C ASN A 473 -41.85 -40.82 -2.15
N ARG A 474 -42.89 -41.64 -2.38
CA ARG A 474 -42.82 -42.87 -3.12
C ARG A 474 -42.41 -42.58 -4.56
N ASN A 475 -41.29 -43.16 -4.98
CA ASN A 475 -41.19 -43.90 -6.24
C ASN A 475 -39.82 -44.57 -6.31
N ASN A 476 -39.88 -45.87 -6.47
CA ASN A 476 -38.79 -46.82 -6.57
C ASN A 476 -37.86 -46.54 -7.75
N THR A 477 -36.57 -46.47 -7.46
CA THR A 477 -35.52 -47.17 -8.24
C THR A 477 -34.24 -47.17 -7.40
N PRO A 478 -33.45 -48.25 -7.33
CA PRO A 478 -32.24 -48.34 -6.50
C PRO A 478 -31.11 -47.58 -7.22
N ASN A 479 -30.67 -46.47 -6.63
CA ASN A 479 -29.47 -45.78 -7.09
C ASN A 479 -28.22 -46.40 -6.44
N THR A 480 -27.51 -47.14 -7.28
CA THR A 480 -26.07 -47.40 -7.19
C THR A 480 -25.29 -46.10 -6.92
N PRO A 481 -24.19 -46.15 -6.16
CA PRO A 481 -23.36 -44.95 -5.94
C PRO A 481 -22.80 -44.48 -7.29
N THR A 482 -23.13 -43.27 -7.68
CA THR A 482 -22.59 -42.61 -8.87
C THR A 482 -21.11 -42.39 -8.65
N THR A 483 -20.32 -43.33 -9.17
CA THR A 483 -18.97 -43.03 -9.64
C THR A 483 -19.07 -41.89 -10.65
N SER A 484 -18.29 -40.84 -10.42
CA SER A 484 -18.11 -39.70 -11.32
C SER A 484 -17.95 -40.20 -12.77
N LYS A 485 -18.72 -39.61 -13.68
CA LYS A 485 -18.82 -39.95 -15.10
C LYS A 485 -17.59 -39.58 -15.94
N ASP A 486 -16.44 -39.30 -15.36
CA ASP A 486 -15.20 -39.18 -16.08
C ASP A 486 -14.27 -40.32 -15.68
N GLY A 487 -14.15 -41.30 -16.59
CA GLY A 487 -13.22 -42.43 -16.47
C GLY A 487 -11.74 -42.01 -16.54
N GLN A 488 -11.41 -40.84 -16.11
CA GLN A 488 -10.04 -40.38 -15.94
C GLN A 488 -9.50 -40.79 -14.57
N TRP A 489 -8.42 -41.54 -14.61
CA TRP A 489 -7.67 -41.93 -13.43
C TRP A 489 -7.27 -40.67 -12.63
N TYR A 490 -7.38 -40.72 -11.32
CA TYR A 490 -7.18 -39.63 -10.36
C TYR A 490 -5.93 -38.76 -10.65
N PHE A 491 -4.81 -39.32 -11.15
CA PHE A 491 -3.62 -38.58 -11.54
C PHE A 491 -3.79 -37.61 -12.72
N TYR A 492 -4.83 -37.76 -13.53
CA TYR A 492 -5.15 -36.85 -14.61
C TYR A 492 -6.09 -35.70 -14.18
N ASN A 493 -6.61 -35.76 -12.96
CA ASN A 493 -7.38 -34.66 -12.37
C ASN A 493 -6.45 -33.73 -11.60
N GLN A 494 -6.01 -32.68 -12.24
CA GLN A 494 -5.08 -31.66 -11.67
C GLN A 494 -5.59 -31.05 -10.36
N MET A 495 -6.90 -30.88 -10.18
CA MET A 495 -7.48 -30.36 -8.92
C MET A 495 -7.35 -31.37 -7.79
N ALA A 496 -7.65 -32.66 -8.04
CA ALA A 496 -7.50 -33.72 -7.05
C ALA A 496 -6.03 -33.95 -6.68
N VAL A 497 -5.13 -33.89 -7.64
CA VAL A 497 -3.68 -33.99 -7.41
C VAL A 497 -3.16 -32.81 -6.57
N ASN A 498 -3.57 -31.58 -6.88
CA ASN A 498 -3.16 -30.41 -6.12
C ASN A 498 -3.73 -30.40 -4.69
N GLN A 499 -4.96 -30.81 -4.52
CA GLN A 499 -5.59 -30.95 -3.20
C GLN A 499 -4.91 -32.08 -2.39
N GLY A 500 -4.54 -33.19 -3.06
CA GLY A 500 -3.77 -34.29 -2.47
C GLY A 500 -2.38 -33.82 -2.03
N LYS A 501 -1.66 -33.05 -2.85
CA LYS A 501 -0.36 -32.48 -2.51
C LYS A 501 -0.46 -31.49 -1.33
N GLN A 502 -1.46 -30.64 -1.31
CA GLN A 502 -1.67 -29.71 -0.19
C GLN A 502 -2.00 -30.44 1.12
N THR A 503 -2.81 -31.51 1.03
CA THR A 503 -3.14 -32.35 2.20
C THR A 503 -1.90 -33.10 2.68
N PHE A 504 -1.09 -33.63 1.75
CA PHE A 504 0.18 -34.29 2.06
C PHE A 504 1.17 -33.32 2.72
N GLN A 505 1.37 -32.11 2.15
CA GLN A 505 2.25 -31.10 2.73
C GLN A 505 1.80 -30.63 4.11
N ARG A 506 0.48 -30.58 4.36
CA ARG A 506 -0.08 -30.19 5.66
C ARG A 506 0.13 -31.25 6.73
N GLN A 507 0.06 -32.53 6.34
CA GLN A 507 0.22 -33.66 7.27
C GLN A 507 1.69 -34.08 7.48
N TRP A 508 2.53 -33.98 6.46
CA TRP A 508 3.85 -34.57 6.42
C TRP A 508 4.99 -33.59 6.11
N GLY A 509 4.70 -32.32 5.93
CA GLY A 509 5.68 -31.30 5.58
C GLY A 509 6.26 -31.46 4.16
N LYS A 510 7.39 -30.80 3.88
CA LYS A 510 8.16 -30.94 2.63
C LYS A 510 9.01 -32.20 2.67
N ARG A 511 8.42 -33.35 2.37
CA ARG A 511 9.16 -34.61 2.29
C ARG A 511 9.36 -35.05 0.85
N GLU A 512 10.55 -35.55 0.54
CA GLU A 512 10.86 -36.07 -0.78
C GLU A 512 10.29 -37.48 -0.97
N ASN A 513 10.09 -37.87 -2.24
CA ASN A 513 9.58 -39.19 -2.60
C ASN A 513 10.73 -40.23 -2.54
N ALA A 514 11.03 -40.69 -1.34
CA ALA A 514 12.04 -41.72 -1.05
C ALA A 514 11.39 -42.94 -0.36
N ASP A 515 12.03 -44.13 -0.46
CA ASP A 515 11.55 -45.29 0.22
C ASP A 515 11.53 -45.08 1.74
N ASN A 516 10.43 -45.47 2.40
CA ASN A 516 10.20 -45.25 3.84
C ASN A 516 10.07 -43.78 4.29
N TRP A 517 9.64 -42.86 3.41
CA TRP A 517 9.40 -41.45 3.72
C TRP A 517 8.51 -41.19 4.95
N GLN A 518 7.75 -42.16 5.41
CA GLN A 518 6.88 -42.11 6.59
C GLN A 518 7.66 -42.10 7.91
N ARG A 519 8.93 -42.51 7.90
CA ARG A 519 9.80 -42.53 9.08
C ARG A 519 10.61 -41.26 9.17
N ILE A 520 10.48 -40.51 10.26
CA ILE A 520 11.14 -39.18 10.45
C ILE A 520 12.66 -39.30 10.28
N ASN A 521 13.29 -40.37 10.67
CA ASN A 521 14.75 -40.55 10.70
C ASN A 521 15.40 -40.84 9.35
N VAL A 522 14.65 -41.18 8.30
CA VAL A 522 15.25 -41.47 6.96
C VAL A 522 15.37 -40.22 6.09
N THR A 523 14.60 -39.18 6.37
CA THR A 523 14.64 -37.92 5.58
C THR A 523 15.81 -37.02 5.96
N VAL A 524 16.42 -37.18 7.12
CA VAL A 524 17.59 -36.38 7.57
C VAL A 524 18.91 -36.89 6.97
N VAL A 525 18.98 -38.17 6.59
CA VAL A 525 20.20 -38.76 6.04
C VAL A 525 20.36 -38.51 4.53
N GLY A 526 19.27 -38.19 3.81
CA GLY A 526 19.32 -37.89 2.37
C GLY A 526 19.88 -36.51 2.02
N ASP A 527 19.82 -35.56 2.95
CA ASP A 527 20.20 -34.18 2.73
C ASP A 527 21.69 -33.89 2.93
N LEU A 528 22.42 -34.82 3.53
CA LEU A 528 23.85 -34.72 3.80
C LEU A 528 24.75 -35.07 2.59
N SER A 529 24.22 -35.66 1.53
CA SER A 529 24.99 -35.99 0.31
C SER A 529 24.94 -34.91 -0.77
N GLY A 530 24.16 -33.82 -0.57
CA GLY A 530 23.99 -32.69 -1.50
C GLY A 530 24.78 -31.42 -1.17
N LEU A 531 25.54 -31.38 -0.08
CA LEU A 531 26.34 -30.22 0.32
C LEU A 531 27.75 -30.24 -0.29
N SER A 532 27.79 -30.14 -1.61
CA SER A 532 28.98 -29.73 -2.34
C SER A 532 28.51 -28.87 -3.51
N GLU A 533 28.88 -27.58 -3.44
CA GLU A 533 28.73 -26.56 -4.45
C GLU A 533 27.34 -25.83 -4.55
N ASN A 534 27.33 -24.66 -3.99
CA ASN A 534 26.64 -23.40 -4.27
C ASN A 534 25.77 -22.87 -3.10
N GLY A 535 26.23 -21.74 -2.58
CA GLY A 535 25.61 -21.03 -1.49
C GLY A 535 24.23 -20.50 -1.85
N ASP A 536 23.30 -20.86 -1.02
CA ASP A 536 22.11 -20.14 -0.57
C ASP A 536 21.27 -21.15 0.24
N MET A 537 21.36 -21.09 1.57
CA MET A 537 20.55 -21.93 2.45
C MET A 537 19.77 -21.08 3.43
N PRO A 538 18.45 -21.27 3.56
CA PRO A 538 17.69 -20.74 4.71
C PRO A 538 17.99 -21.57 5.96
N ALA A 539 18.25 -20.88 7.06
CA ALA A 539 18.61 -21.40 8.37
C ALA A 539 17.43 -22.09 9.07
N ASP A 540 17.25 -23.37 8.85
CA ASP A 540 16.32 -24.19 9.65
C ASP A 540 16.86 -25.61 9.94
N SER A 541 18.18 -25.74 10.10
CA SER A 541 18.82 -27.06 10.29
C SER A 541 20.10 -27.03 11.11
N LEU A 542 20.13 -26.33 12.25
CA LEU A 542 21.35 -26.31 13.10
C LEU A 542 21.19 -27.00 14.47
N LEU A 543 20.40 -28.05 14.57
CA LEU A 543 20.30 -28.82 15.82
C LEU A 543 20.55 -30.32 15.65
N ALA A 544 21.43 -30.72 14.74
CA ALA A 544 21.84 -32.16 14.69
C ALA A 544 23.22 -32.37 14.06
N GLU A 545 24.26 -31.74 14.56
CA GLU A 545 25.62 -32.18 14.25
C GLU A 545 26.49 -32.20 15.51
N GLY A 546 26.67 -33.37 16.02
CA GLY A 546 27.62 -33.63 17.11
C GLY A 546 27.59 -35.07 17.58
N ALA A 547 27.78 -36.05 16.70
CA ALA A 547 28.35 -37.34 17.08
C ALA A 547 28.35 -38.33 15.91
N ALA A 548 29.41 -38.46 15.18
CA ALA A 548 29.84 -39.71 14.54
C ALA A 548 31.27 -39.65 14.02
N ALA A 549 32.18 -40.04 14.79
CA ALA A 549 33.38 -40.77 14.34
C ALA A 549 33.93 -41.60 15.52
N ASN A 550 33.65 -42.86 15.56
CA ASN A 550 34.61 -43.95 15.60
C ASN A 550 33.97 -45.30 15.85
N ASP A 551 34.14 -46.10 14.87
CA ASP A 551 34.65 -47.49 14.81
C ASP A 551 33.95 -48.63 15.60
N SER A 552 33.37 -49.45 14.77
CA SER A 552 33.03 -50.87 14.84
C SER A 552 33.63 -51.74 15.98
N ILE A 553 32.76 -52.62 16.46
CA ILE A 553 32.88 -53.88 17.17
C ILE A 553 32.38 -53.85 18.61
N ALA A 554 31.10 -54.02 18.76
CA ALA A 554 30.44 -54.90 19.75
C ALA A 554 28.95 -54.87 19.55
N ALA A 555 28.45 -55.79 18.74
CA ALA A 555 27.04 -55.87 18.39
C ALA A 555 26.24 -56.50 19.52
N GLU A 556 25.00 -56.02 19.66
CA GLU A 556 23.82 -56.60 20.30
C GLU A 556 23.36 -56.13 21.65
N THR A 557 24.14 -55.34 22.42
CA THR A 557 23.57 -54.70 23.64
C THR A 557 23.39 -53.19 23.56
N ASP A 558 23.98 -52.51 22.56
CA ASP A 558 23.95 -51.03 22.41
C ASP A 558 22.76 -50.51 21.61
N ALA A 559 22.12 -51.35 20.76
CA ALA A 559 20.97 -50.89 19.97
C ALA A 559 19.71 -50.60 20.79
N ALA A 560 19.60 -51.08 22.02
CA ALA A 560 18.53 -50.78 22.95
C ALA A 560 18.82 -49.53 23.79
N ALA A 561 20.10 -49.24 24.06
CA ALA A 561 20.51 -48.02 24.77
C ALA A 561 20.45 -46.77 23.85
N ASP A 562 20.86 -46.89 22.58
CA ASP A 562 20.73 -45.82 21.60
C ASP A 562 19.30 -45.44 21.27
N SER A 563 18.36 -46.40 21.32
CA SER A 563 16.95 -46.10 21.10
C SER A 563 16.30 -45.36 22.29
N LEU A 564 16.81 -45.51 23.51
CA LEU A 564 16.37 -44.87 24.73
C LEU A 564 16.95 -43.44 24.88
N ALA A 565 18.17 -43.25 24.41
CA ALA A 565 18.84 -41.93 24.41
C ALA A 565 18.21 -40.93 23.42
N ASN A 566 17.49 -41.41 22.39
CA ASN A 566 16.82 -40.59 21.37
C ASN A 566 15.31 -40.37 21.65
N ASP A 567 14.76 -40.86 22.77
CA ASP A 567 13.35 -40.69 23.11
C ASP A 567 13.13 -39.51 24.08
N PRO A 568 12.46 -38.40 23.63
CA PRO A 568 12.18 -37.24 24.50
C PRO A 568 11.32 -37.56 25.74
N HIS A 569 10.74 -38.76 25.84
CA HIS A 569 10.00 -39.23 27.03
C HIS A 569 10.89 -39.87 28.10
N ASN A 570 12.20 -40.02 27.82
CA ASN A 570 13.18 -40.60 28.71
C ASN A 570 14.08 -39.54 29.34
N ARG A 571 14.47 -39.79 30.59
CA ARG A 571 15.43 -38.89 31.30
C ARG A 571 16.80 -38.84 30.63
N GLU A 572 17.23 -39.97 30.05
CA GLU A 572 18.54 -40.11 29.41
C GLU A 572 18.74 -39.16 28.23
N TYR A 573 17.69 -38.90 27.47
CA TYR A 573 17.66 -37.91 26.39
C TYR A 573 18.06 -36.51 26.86
N TYR A 574 17.50 -36.06 28.00
CA TYR A 574 17.83 -34.74 28.56
C TYR A 574 19.19 -34.71 29.26
N LEU A 575 19.57 -35.83 29.93
CA LEU A 575 20.85 -35.94 30.63
C LEU A 575 22.02 -35.92 29.63
N ALA A 576 21.86 -36.48 28.45
CA ALA A 576 22.89 -36.48 27.40
C ALA A 576 23.18 -35.06 26.84
N GLN A 577 22.23 -34.14 26.95
CA GLN A 577 22.39 -32.77 26.50
C GLN A 577 22.97 -31.82 27.55
N ILE A 578 23.05 -32.23 28.83
CA ILE A 578 23.57 -31.40 29.91
C ILE A 578 25.11 -31.41 29.88
N PRO A 579 25.78 -30.23 29.86
CA PRO A 579 27.25 -30.16 29.82
C PRO A 579 27.83 -30.48 31.20
N PHE A 580 28.34 -31.70 31.39
CA PHE A 580 28.97 -32.12 32.61
C PHE A 580 30.51 -32.04 32.59
N THR A 581 31.12 -32.12 31.40
CA THR A 581 32.57 -32.01 31.23
C THR A 581 32.99 -30.58 30.97
N GLU A 582 34.26 -30.23 31.29
CA GLU A 582 34.78 -28.91 31.00
C GLU A 582 34.75 -28.56 29.51
N GLU A 583 34.96 -29.55 28.64
CA GLU A 583 34.92 -29.41 27.18
C GLU A 583 33.49 -29.05 26.72
N GLN A 584 32.49 -29.76 27.22
CA GLN A 584 31.07 -29.47 26.92
C GLN A 584 30.63 -28.11 27.45
N VAL A 585 31.14 -27.69 28.62
CA VAL A 585 30.86 -26.35 29.17
C VAL A 585 31.52 -25.28 28.29
N GLN A 586 32.72 -25.50 27.78
CA GLN A 586 33.37 -24.56 26.86
C GLN A 586 32.60 -24.43 25.53
N GLU A 587 32.14 -25.55 24.98
CA GLU A 587 31.33 -25.56 23.77
C GLU A 587 29.99 -24.83 23.99
N SER A 588 29.31 -25.10 25.10
CA SER A 588 28.11 -24.38 25.54
C SER A 588 28.35 -22.87 25.69
N ASN A 589 29.51 -22.49 26.31
CA ASN A 589 29.90 -21.10 26.44
C ASN A 589 30.16 -20.41 25.09
N ASN A 590 30.72 -21.11 24.10
CA ASN A 590 30.95 -20.54 22.77
C ASN A 590 29.60 -20.25 22.08
N ILE A 591 28.62 -21.15 22.17
CA ILE A 591 27.28 -20.92 21.66
C ILE A 591 26.61 -19.70 22.35
N ILE A 592 26.79 -19.55 23.68
CA ILE A 592 26.27 -18.39 24.43
C ILE A 592 26.95 -17.11 23.95
N LYS A 593 28.28 -17.10 23.77
CA LYS A 593 29.03 -15.93 23.31
C LYS A 593 28.55 -15.44 21.94
N ASP A 594 28.45 -16.33 20.98
CA ASP A 594 27.98 -16.04 19.64
C ASP A 594 26.52 -15.57 19.67
N GLY A 595 25.69 -16.23 20.46
CA GLY A 595 24.28 -15.86 20.63
C GLY A 595 24.11 -14.46 21.25
N LEU A 596 24.86 -14.12 22.28
CA LEU A 596 24.83 -12.79 22.94
C LEU A 596 25.31 -11.68 22.00
N TYR A 597 26.40 -11.93 21.27
CA TYR A 597 26.95 -10.99 20.30
C TYR A 597 25.96 -10.69 19.19
N ASN A 598 25.51 -11.72 18.46
CA ASN A 598 24.60 -11.55 17.32
C ASN A 598 23.25 -10.97 17.76
N ALA A 599 22.67 -11.43 18.88
CA ALA A 599 21.44 -10.85 19.41
C ALA A 599 21.64 -9.36 19.79
N GLY A 600 22.78 -9.00 20.41
CA GLY A 600 23.11 -7.63 20.78
C GLY A 600 23.20 -6.70 19.56
N VAL A 601 23.85 -7.16 18.48
CA VAL A 601 23.96 -6.42 17.21
C VAL A 601 22.59 -6.25 16.55
N ILE A 602 21.80 -7.34 16.45
CA ILE A 602 20.45 -7.31 15.83
C ILE A 602 19.54 -6.34 16.61
N PHE A 603 19.55 -6.37 17.94
CA PHE A 603 18.76 -5.44 18.75
C PHE A 603 19.17 -3.98 18.51
N LYS A 604 20.48 -3.70 18.34
CA LYS A 604 20.98 -2.34 18.13
C LYS A 604 20.68 -1.83 16.71
N ASP A 605 20.98 -2.62 15.69
CA ASP A 605 21.01 -2.14 14.30
C ASP A 605 19.70 -2.36 13.54
N LYS A 606 18.98 -3.47 13.81
CA LYS A 606 17.75 -3.80 13.09
C LYS A 606 16.47 -3.45 13.84
N LEU A 607 16.49 -3.44 15.18
CA LEU A 607 15.31 -3.20 16.01
C LEU A 607 15.37 -1.87 16.77
N ASP A 608 16.48 -1.15 16.69
CA ASP A 608 16.76 0.11 17.41
C ASP A 608 16.42 0.05 18.93
N ASN A 609 16.54 -1.14 19.50
CA ASN A 609 16.28 -1.37 20.93
C ASN A 609 17.57 -1.36 21.72
N LEU A 610 18.06 -0.15 22.00
CA LEU A 610 19.35 0.07 22.67
C LEU A 610 19.43 -0.56 24.07
N LYS A 611 18.30 -0.66 24.81
CA LYS A 611 18.27 -1.27 26.15
C LYS A 611 18.52 -2.78 26.13
N LEU A 612 17.89 -3.48 25.18
CA LEU A 612 18.09 -4.93 25.04
C LEU A 612 19.45 -5.24 24.46
N ALA A 613 19.94 -4.44 23.51
CA ALA A 613 21.29 -4.53 22.98
C ALA A 613 22.33 -4.37 24.08
N GLU A 614 22.19 -3.34 24.94
CA GLU A 614 23.06 -3.13 26.10
C GLU A 614 23.08 -4.34 27.02
N LYS A 615 21.91 -4.89 27.38
CA LYS A 615 21.78 -6.07 28.24
C LYS A 615 22.59 -7.26 27.72
N GLN A 616 22.52 -7.52 26.41
CA GLN A 616 23.22 -8.65 25.80
C GLN A 616 24.75 -8.40 25.71
N LEU A 617 25.15 -7.26 25.20
CA LEU A 617 26.56 -6.94 24.99
C LEU A 617 27.32 -6.70 26.32
N VAL A 618 26.68 -6.10 27.33
CA VAL A 618 27.26 -5.96 28.67
C VAL A 618 27.40 -7.32 29.34
N ARG A 619 26.42 -8.21 29.20
CA ARG A 619 26.55 -9.58 29.69
C ARG A 619 27.71 -10.29 29.01
N LEU A 620 27.86 -10.15 27.71
CA LEU A 620 28.98 -10.74 26.94
C LEU A 620 30.32 -10.23 27.46
N SER A 621 30.51 -8.92 27.60
CA SER A 621 31.77 -8.32 28.03
C SER A 621 32.15 -8.62 29.48
N THR A 622 31.14 -8.82 30.36
CA THR A 622 31.37 -9.09 31.80
C THR A 622 31.57 -10.58 32.10
N GLN A 623 30.79 -11.45 31.47
CA GLN A 623 30.84 -12.90 31.77
C GLN A 623 31.83 -13.67 30.87
N TYR A 624 32.10 -13.15 29.67
CA TYR A 624 32.92 -13.83 28.65
C TYR A 624 33.94 -12.89 28.01
N PRO A 625 34.90 -12.36 28.79
CA PRO A 625 35.93 -11.41 28.28
C PRO A 625 36.90 -12.03 27.24
N ASP A 626 36.91 -13.35 27.14
CA ASP A 626 37.73 -14.14 26.23
C ASP A 626 37.10 -14.40 24.85
N TYR A 627 35.98 -13.70 24.52
CA TYR A 627 35.35 -13.83 23.21
C TYR A 627 36.23 -13.31 22.08
N GLU A 628 36.33 -14.07 20.99
CA GLU A 628 37.23 -13.78 19.87
C GLU A 628 36.99 -12.41 19.23
N GLN A 629 35.73 -11.98 19.13
CA GLN A 629 35.32 -10.70 18.57
C GLN A 629 34.96 -9.66 19.65
N MET A 630 35.69 -9.66 20.76
CA MET A 630 35.41 -8.74 21.88
C MET A 630 35.68 -7.29 21.51
N ASP A 631 36.61 -7.00 20.63
CA ASP A 631 36.88 -5.69 20.08
C ASP A 631 35.65 -5.11 19.35
N GLN A 632 34.97 -5.93 18.54
CA GLN A 632 33.70 -5.55 17.90
C GLN A 632 32.60 -5.34 18.94
N ALA A 633 32.52 -6.16 19.95
CA ALA A 633 31.52 -6.01 21.02
C ALA A 633 31.69 -4.67 21.76
N TRP A 634 32.94 -4.26 22.11
CA TRP A 634 33.24 -2.96 22.69
C TRP A 634 32.95 -1.80 21.74
N TYR A 635 33.22 -1.96 20.45
CA TYR A 635 32.85 -1.00 19.41
C TYR A 635 31.32 -0.80 19.34
N HIS A 636 30.55 -1.88 19.33
CA HIS A 636 29.09 -1.79 19.34
C HIS A 636 28.54 -1.16 20.62
N LEU A 637 29.15 -1.41 21.78
CA LEU A 637 28.79 -0.74 23.05
C LEU A 637 29.13 0.75 23.01
N PHE A 638 30.28 1.14 22.45
CA PHE A 638 30.65 2.54 22.27
C PHE A 638 29.62 3.28 21.42
N LEU A 639 29.22 2.70 20.28
CA LEU A 639 28.19 3.29 19.40
C LEU A 639 26.84 3.41 20.10
N LEU A 640 26.45 2.40 20.85
CA LEU A 640 25.23 2.36 21.62
C LEU A 640 25.18 3.50 22.66
N TYR A 641 26.22 3.63 23.50
CA TYR A 641 26.31 4.68 24.50
C TYR A 641 26.41 6.09 23.90
N SER A 642 27.08 6.21 22.76
CA SER A 642 27.14 7.46 21.99
C SER A 642 25.75 7.88 21.49
N ARG A 643 24.95 6.93 20.98
CA ARG A 643 23.53 7.19 20.58
C ARG A 643 22.66 7.56 21.77
N GLN A 644 22.89 6.96 22.94
CA GLN A 644 22.18 7.31 24.18
C GLN A 644 22.63 8.67 24.78
N GLY A 645 23.73 9.25 24.30
CA GLY A 645 24.32 10.47 24.84
C GLY A 645 25.10 10.25 26.16
N ASN A 646 25.39 8.99 26.50
CA ASN A 646 26.15 8.65 27.71
C ASN A 646 27.66 8.61 27.39
N THR A 647 28.28 9.79 27.37
CA THR A 647 29.70 9.96 27.03
C THR A 647 30.62 9.22 27.98
N ALA A 648 30.31 9.20 29.30
CA ALA A 648 31.16 8.54 30.30
C ALA A 648 31.31 7.03 30.06
N GLN A 649 30.23 6.34 29.68
CA GLN A 649 30.28 4.92 29.35
C GLN A 649 30.89 4.67 27.97
N ALA A 650 30.67 5.56 27.00
CA ALA A 650 31.35 5.50 25.72
C ALA A 650 32.88 5.64 25.87
N ASP A 651 33.34 6.61 26.67
CA ASP A 651 34.74 6.78 26.95
C ASP A 651 35.36 5.57 27.64
N SER A 652 34.64 4.93 28.58
CA SER A 652 35.07 3.68 29.22
C SER A 652 35.21 2.53 28.19
N CYS A 653 34.31 2.40 27.23
CA CYS A 653 34.42 1.41 26.15
C CYS A 653 35.67 1.68 25.27
N LEU A 654 35.95 2.96 24.99
CA LEU A 654 37.14 3.35 24.24
C LEU A 654 38.44 3.05 25.01
N GLU A 655 38.44 3.22 26.36
CA GLU A 655 39.59 2.81 27.17
C GLU A 655 39.79 1.30 27.16
N HIS A 656 38.72 0.50 27.20
CA HIS A 656 38.83 -0.96 27.06
C HIS A 656 39.44 -1.37 25.72
N LEU A 657 39.03 -0.73 24.62
CA LEU A 657 39.60 -0.97 23.30
C LEU A 657 41.07 -0.58 23.21
N LYS A 658 41.46 0.61 23.71
CA LYS A 658 42.87 1.08 23.72
C LYS A 658 43.81 0.18 24.50
N ASN A 659 43.32 -0.33 25.65
CA ASN A 659 44.13 -1.15 26.55
C ASN A 659 44.20 -2.62 26.15
N GLY A 660 43.08 -3.17 25.66
CA GLY A 660 42.93 -4.58 25.31
C GLY A 660 43.23 -4.90 23.84
N PHE A 661 42.90 -4.00 22.93
CA PHE A 661 42.94 -4.27 21.48
C PHE A 661 43.54 -3.07 20.69
N PRO A 662 44.79 -2.68 20.98
CA PRO A 662 45.42 -1.50 20.38
C PRO A 662 45.60 -1.59 18.86
N GLU A 663 45.73 -2.81 18.31
CA GLU A 663 45.95 -3.06 16.89
C GLU A 663 44.64 -3.27 16.09
N SER A 664 43.48 -3.24 16.77
CA SER A 664 42.19 -3.42 16.13
C SER A 664 41.82 -2.20 15.25
N ASP A 665 41.25 -2.50 14.07
CA ASP A 665 40.74 -1.46 13.15
C ASP A 665 39.71 -0.58 13.83
N PHE A 666 38.88 -1.11 14.74
CA PHE A 666 37.88 -0.36 15.48
C PHE A 666 38.51 0.60 16.48
N THR A 667 39.64 0.23 17.08
CA THR A 667 40.38 1.13 17.97
C THR A 667 40.95 2.30 17.19
N THR A 668 41.53 2.03 16.04
CA THR A 668 42.07 3.06 15.14
C THR A 668 40.98 4.02 14.69
N LEU A 669 39.82 3.49 14.29
CA LEU A 669 38.65 4.26 13.85
C LEU A 669 38.09 5.18 14.97
N LEU A 670 37.95 4.65 16.20
CA LEU A 670 37.41 5.41 17.33
C LEU A 670 38.40 6.43 17.90
N CYS A 671 39.71 6.29 17.62
CA CYS A 671 40.72 7.27 18.00
C CYS A 671 40.74 8.50 17.09
N ASP A 672 39.98 8.48 15.98
CA ASP A 672 39.82 9.66 15.14
C ASP A 672 39.13 10.78 15.94
N PRO A 673 39.72 11.99 16.03
CA PRO A 673 39.18 13.11 16.79
C PRO A 673 37.75 13.51 16.38
N TYR A 674 37.37 13.23 15.13
CA TYR A 674 36.08 13.61 14.57
C TYR A 674 35.02 12.51 14.62
N PHE A 675 35.39 11.30 15.07
CA PHE A 675 34.51 10.13 14.99
C PHE A 675 33.17 10.33 15.70
N VAL A 676 33.17 10.87 16.94
CA VAL A 676 31.93 11.04 17.72
C VAL A 676 30.97 12.02 17.07
N GLU A 677 31.50 13.11 16.49
CA GLU A 677 30.71 14.11 15.80
C GLU A 677 30.19 13.56 14.45
N ASN A 678 31.08 12.85 13.73
CA ASN A 678 30.71 12.21 12.47
C ASN A 678 29.70 11.06 12.65
N ALA A 679 29.78 10.30 13.72
CA ALA A 679 28.82 9.24 14.03
C ALA A 679 27.41 9.79 14.35
N ARG A 680 27.31 11.00 14.93
CA ARG A 680 26.04 11.66 15.23
C ARG A 680 25.45 12.42 14.06
N PHE A 681 26.29 13.15 13.35
CA PHE A 681 25.86 14.15 12.37
C PHE A 681 26.63 14.03 11.05
N GLY A 682 27.48 13.00 10.89
CA GLY A 682 28.45 12.91 9.80
C GLY A 682 27.84 13.03 8.43
N VAL A 683 26.73 12.35 8.17
CA VAL A 683 26.00 12.46 6.91
C VAL A 683 25.51 13.90 6.69
N HIS A 684 24.88 14.51 7.67
CA HIS A 684 24.40 15.89 7.56
C HIS A 684 25.52 16.93 7.44
N ILE A 685 26.65 16.69 8.13
CA ILE A 685 27.82 17.56 8.04
C ILE A 685 28.48 17.40 6.69
N GLU A 686 28.64 16.17 6.21
CA GLU A 686 29.20 15.87 4.90
C GLU A 686 28.32 16.43 3.79
N ASP A 687 27.00 16.22 3.86
CA ASP A 687 26.01 16.76 2.90
C ASP A 687 26.03 18.30 2.90
N SER A 688 26.08 18.92 4.09
CA SER A 688 26.16 20.38 4.21
C SER A 688 27.46 20.92 3.63
N LEU A 689 28.59 20.23 3.89
CA LEU A 689 29.89 20.59 3.32
C LEU A 689 29.90 20.42 1.79
N TYR A 690 29.29 19.34 1.31
CA TYR A 690 29.13 19.09 -0.11
C TYR A 690 28.26 20.15 -0.78
N ALA A 691 27.11 20.48 -0.21
CA ALA A 691 26.23 21.55 -0.70
C ALA A 691 26.99 22.91 -0.79
N ALA A 692 27.72 23.28 0.26
CA ALA A 692 28.54 24.47 0.27
C ALA A 692 29.66 24.46 -0.81
N THR A 693 30.25 23.29 -1.05
CA THR A 693 31.28 23.08 -2.09
C THR A 693 30.68 23.19 -3.49
N TYR A 694 29.49 22.63 -3.67
CA TYR A 694 28.77 22.75 -4.93
C TYR A 694 28.32 24.17 -5.23
N ASP A 695 27.86 24.91 -4.23
CA ASP A 695 27.55 26.34 -4.38
C ASP A 695 28.78 27.17 -4.68
N ALA A 696 29.93 26.85 -4.04
CA ALA A 696 31.22 27.47 -4.36
C ALA A 696 31.67 27.17 -5.80
N PHE A 697 31.41 25.95 -6.29
CA PHE A 697 31.69 25.58 -7.67
C PHE A 697 30.85 26.38 -8.67
N LYS A 698 29.55 26.56 -8.40
CA LYS A 698 28.69 27.43 -9.22
C LYS A 698 29.13 28.87 -9.23
N ALA A 699 29.77 29.32 -8.16
CA ALA A 699 30.26 30.67 -7.98
C ALA A 699 31.73 30.87 -8.41
N ASP A 700 32.37 29.85 -9.02
CA ASP A 700 33.78 29.83 -9.45
C ASP A 700 34.79 30.18 -8.33
N GLN A 701 34.49 29.75 -7.07
CA GLN A 701 35.29 30.01 -5.89
C GLN A 701 36.31 28.87 -5.67
N HIS A 702 37.37 28.84 -6.45
CA HIS A 702 38.33 27.72 -6.49
C HIS A 702 39.04 27.47 -5.15
N ASP A 703 39.40 28.54 -4.40
CA ASP A 703 40.07 28.41 -3.10
C ASP A 703 39.19 27.71 -2.05
N VAL A 704 37.85 27.99 -2.10
CA VAL A 704 36.88 27.37 -1.19
C VAL A 704 36.72 25.86 -1.53
N ILE A 705 36.66 25.54 -2.83
CA ILE A 705 36.52 24.14 -3.30
C ILE A 705 37.76 23.33 -2.87
N GLU A 706 38.98 23.85 -3.05
CA GLU A 706 40.22 23.22 -2.63
C GLU A 706 40.25 22.96 -1.11
N THR A 707 39.87 24.01 -0.33
CA THR A 707 39.81 23.92 1.13
C THR A 707 38.81 22.86 1.58
N ASN A 708 37.61 22.85 1.00
CA ASN A 708 36.54 21.89 1.34
C ASN A 708 36.90 20.45 0.89
N ALA A 709 37.56 20.29 -0.26
CA ALA A 709 38.04 18.99 -0.71
C ALA A 709 39.12 18.40 0.22
N LYS A 710 40.02 19.26 0.77
CA LYS A 710 41.02 18.86 1.79
C LYS A 710 40.32 18.50 3.10
N LEU A 711 39.36 19.32 3.55
CA LEU A 711 38.59 19.07 4.76
C LEU A 711 37.77 17.77 4.65
N SER A 712 37.21 17.51 3.48
CA SER A 712 36.53 16.23 3.20
C SER A 712 37.50 15.03 3.29
N ALA A 713 38.77 15.19 2.84
CA ALA A 713 39.77 14.14 2.92
C ALA A 713 40.18 13.84 4.37
N GLU A 714 40.29 14.87 5.20
CA GLU A 714 40.68 14.73 6.61
C GLU A 714 39.54 14.24 7.49
N ARG A 715 38.32 14.77 7.27
CA ARG A 715 37.19 14.50 8.17
C ARG A 715 36.32 13.32 7.73
N PHE A 716 36.18 13.09 6.42
CA PHE A 716 35.32 12.05 5.85
C PHE A 716 36.07 11.19 4.82
N PRO A 717 37.15 10.49 5.20
CA PRO A 717 37.96 9.72 4.26
C PRO A 717 37.16 8.57 3.59
N LEU A 718 36.16 8.04 4.29
CA LEU A 718 35.23 6.99 3.82
C LEU A 718 33.80 7.52 3.57
N GLY A 719 33.64 8.82 3.48
CA GLY A 719 32.34 9.45 3.28
C GLY A 719 31.73 9.13 1.93
N GLU A 720 30.39 9.06 1.89
CA GLU A 720 29.63 8.72 0.68
C GLU A 720 29.80 9.79 -0.42
N ASN A 721 29.95 11.05 -0.01
CA ASN A 721 30.17 12.17 -0.95
C ASN A 721 31.64 12.38 -1.32
N ARG A 722 32.59 11.62 -0.74
CA ARG A 722 34.03 11.75 -1.04
C ARG A 722 34.35 11.71 -2.54
N PRO A 723 33.84 10.79 -3.36
CA PRO A 723 34.07 10.80 -4.80
C PRO A 723 33.53 12.07 -5.48
N LYS A 724 32.43 12.62 -4.99
CA LYS A 724 31.83 13.86 -5.52
C LYS A 724 32.70 15.10 -5.23
N PHE A 725 33.35 15.15 -4.05
CA PHE A 725 34.33 16.21 -3.73
C PHE A 725 35.54 16.15 -4.64
N LEU A 726 36.11 14.96 -4.88
CA LEU A 726 37.23 14.78 -5.79
C LEU A 726 36.87 15.19 -7.23
N PHE A 727 35.66 14.83 -7.63
CA PHE A 727 35.13 15.17 -8.94
C PHE A 727 34.99 16.67 -9.14
N ILE A 728 34.36 17.40 -8.21
CA ILE A 728 34.19 18.85 -8.26
C ILE A 728 35.56 19.57 -8.17
N HIS A 729 36.46 19.07 -7.34
CA HIS A 729 37.80 19.61 -7.22
C HIS A 729 38.59 19.45 -8.52
N GLY A 730 38.51 18.27 -9.15
CA GLY A 730 39.12 18.04 -10.47
C GLY A 730 38.56 18.97 -11.55
N LEU A 731 37.24 19.21 -11.56
CA LEU A 731 36.64 20.18 -12.49
C LEU A 731 37.06 21.60 -12.21
N SER A 732 37.19 21.97 -10.95
CA SER A 732 37.69 23.29 -10.52
C SER A 732 39.13 23.53 -11.00
N MET A 733 39.99 22.51 -10.86
CA MET A 733 41.36 22.57 -11.40
C MET A 733 41.39 22.79 -12.92
N LEU A 734 40.49 22.07 -13.63
CA LEU A 734 40.38 22.23 -15.08
C LEU A 734 39.94 23.64 -15.48
N ASN A 735 38.98 24.22 -14.77
CA ASN A 735 38.53 25.58 -14.98
C ASN A 735 39.65 26.62 -14.72
N ASN A 736 40.59 26.32 -13.82
CA ASN A 736 41.79 27.09 -13.56
C ASN A 736 42.92 26.87 -14.55
N GLY A 737 42.74 25.98 -15.53
CA GLY A 737 43.71 25.65 -16.57
C GLY A 737 44.68 24.52 -16.21
N ASP A 738 44.55 23.88 -15.05
CA ASP A 738 45.33 22.70 -14.66
C ASP A 738 44.68 21.42 -15.12
N ALA A 739 44.86 21.11 -16.40
CA ALA A 739 44.36 19.89 -17.00
C ALA A 739 45.04 18.59 -16.44
N LEU A 740 46.29 18.67 -16.02
CA LEU A 740 47.01 17.54 -15.43
C LEU A 740 46.52 17.22 -14.01
N GLY A 741 46.32 18.24 -13.20
CA GLY A 741 45.72 18.12 -11.87
C GLY A 741 44.32 17.50 -11.96
N CYS A 742 43.50 17.99 -12.87
CA CYS A 742 42.16 17.43 -13.11
C CYS A 742 42.19 15.92 -13.44
N VAL A 743 43.02 15.50 -14.40
CA VAL A 743 43.16 14.11 -14.78
C VAL A 743 43.63 13.23 -13.62
N ASN A 744 44.52 13.75 -12.77
CA ASN A 744 45.01 13.00 -11.60
C ASN A 744 43.91 12.82 -10.52
N GLU A 745 43.16 13.87 -10.23
CA GLU A 745 42.03 13.80 -9.27
C GLU A 745 40.92 12.86 -9.77
N LEU A 746 40.53 13.01 -11.03
CA LEU A 746 39.50 12.15 -11.63
C LEU A 746 39.95 10.69 -11.77
N LYS A 747 41.23 10.41 -11.95
CA LYS A 747 41.72 9.04 -11.89
C LYS A 747 41.58 8.41 -10.52
N GLN A 748 41.77 9.17 -9.44
CA GLN A 748 41.51 8.67 -8.09
C GLN A 748 40.03 8.30 -7.90
N VAL A 749 39.11 9.03 -8.51
CA VAL A 749 37.68 8.69 -8.49
C VAL A 749 37.46 7.34 -9.16
N VAL A 750 37.99 7.14 -10.35
CA VAL A 750 37.82 5.90 -11.12
C VAL A 750 38.49 4.70 -10.46
N GLU A 751 39.66 4.88 -9.85
CA GLU A 751 40.43 3.79 -9.22
C GLU A 751 39.90 3.39 -7.85
N LYS A 752 39.54 4.38 -7.01
CA LYS A 752 39.12 4.12 -5.61
C LYS A 752 37.61 3.92 -5.43
N TYR A 753 36.81 4.49 -6.32
CA TYR A 753 35.36 4.51 -6.19
C TYR A 753 34.64 4.05 -7.47
N PRO A 754 34.89 2.82 -7.96
CA PRO A 754 34.38 2.34 -9.25
C PRO A 754 32.84 2.24 -9.32
N GLN A 755 32.15 2.22 -8.20
CA GLN A 755 30.68 2.13 -8.13
C GLN A 755 29.99 3.47 -7.86
N SER A 756 30.74 4.57 -7.81
CA SER A 756 30.16 5.90 -7.57
C SER A 756 29.46 6.44 -8.83
N GLU A 757 28.38 7.19 -8.63
CA GLU A 757 27.60 7.85 -9.68
C GLU A 757 28.46 8.75 -10.59
N VAL A 758 29.53 9.37 -10.03
CA VAL A 758 30.41 10.29 -10.77
C VAL A 758 31.56 9.57 -11.51
N THR A 759 31.75 8.28 -11.33
CA THR A 759 32.90 7.54 -11.88
C THR A 759 32.88 7.44 -13.39
N GLU A 760 31.70 7.17 -13.95
CA GLU A 760 31.51 7.10 -15.40
C GLU A 760 31.80 8.47 -16.07
N MET A 761 31.29 9.53 -15.46
CA MET A 761 31.49 10.91 -15.91
C MET A 761 32.95 11.32 -15.77
N ALA A 762 33.64 10.93 -14.70
CA ALA A 762 35.08 11.14 -14.51
C ALA A 762 35.90 10.47 -15.62
N GLY A 763 35.57 9.23 -15.98
CA GLY A 763 36.20 8.49 -17.08
C GLY A 763 36.04 9.18 -18.44
N MET A 764 34.87 9.71 -18.71
CA MET A 764 34.57 10.45 -19.95
C MET A 764 35.38 11.76 -20.02
N ILE A 765 35.46 12.50 -18.91
CA ILE A 765 36.22 13.77 -18.85
C ILE A 765 37.71 13.49 -19.02
N ILE A 766 38.27 12.49 -18.35
CA ILE A 766 39.67 12.09 -18.52
C ILE A 766 39.98 11.84 -20.00
N LYS A 767 39.12 11.07 -20.66
CA LYS A 767 39.26 10.79 -22.10
C LYS A 767 39.16 12.06 -22.94
N GLY A 768 38.20 12.94 -22.66
CA GLY A 768 38.03 14.21 -23.35
C GLY A 768 39.23 15.12 -23.21
N VAL A 769 39.79 15.27 -22.02
CA VAL A 769 40.98 16.09 -21.75
C VAL A 769 42.21 15.49 -22.46
N GLN A 770 42.36 14.16 -22.45
CA GLN A 770 43.46 13.50 -23.16
C GLN A 770 43.36 13.65 -24.70
N GLU A 771 42.17 13.75 -25.24
CA GLU A 771 41.91 14.02 -26.66
C GLU A 771 42.02 15.52 -27.02
N GLY A 772 42.34 16.41 -26.07
CA GLY A 772 42.49 17.85 -26.28
C GLY A 772 41.19 18.61 -26.41
N ARG A 773 40.08 18.04 -25.95
CA ARG A 773 38.76 18.71 -25.90
C ARG A 773 38.76 19.75 -24.80
N GLN A 774 38.31 20.95 -25.09
CA GLN A 774 38.13 22.01 -24.07
C GLN A 774 36.72 21.91 -23.48
N LEU A 775 36.63 21.90 -22.14
CA LEU A 775 35.35 22.04 -21.43
C LEU A 775 34.98 23.54 -21.42
N TYR A 776 33.81 23.85 -21.91
CA TYR A 776 33.26 25.21 -21.86
C TYR A 776 32.41 25.36 -20.58
N GLY A 777 32.84 26.28 -19.72
CA GLY A 777 32.12 27.00 -18.69
C GLY A 777 31.22 26.16 -17.74
N GLY A 778 31.64 25.99 -16.48
CA GLY A 778 31.01 25.26 -15.42
C GLY A 778 29.69 25.79 -14.86
N LYS A 779 28.77 26.29 -15.67
CA LYS A 779 27.41 26.58 -15.27
C LYS A 779 26.51 25.47 -15.80
N PHE A 780 25.87 24.74 -14.89
CA PHE A 780 24.72 23.90 -15.21
C PHE A 780 23.55 24.82 -15.57
N ASP A 781 23.54 25.26 -16.83
CA ASP A 781 22.39 25.91 -17.42
C ASP A 781 21.58 24.85 -18.17
N LEU A 782 20.26 24.97 -18.21
CA LEU A 782 19.40 24.12 -19.07
C LEU A 782 19.92 24.10 -20.53
N ASP A 783 20.55 25.19 -20.98
CA ASP A 783 21.19 25.26 -22.27
C ASP A 783 22.39 24.32 -22.42
N ASP A 784 23.10 24.02 -21.37
CA ASP A 784 24.25 23.12 -21.38
C ASP A 784 23.79 21.62 -21.35
N ILE A 785 22.77 21.31 -20.57
CA ILE A 785 22.09 19.99 -20.59
C ILE A 785 21.44 19.75 -21.95
N TRP A 786 20.83 20.79 -22.53
CA TRP A 786 20.18 20.75 -23.84
C TRP A 786 21.16 20.46 -24.98
N SER A 787 22.44 20.80 -24.82
CA SER A 787 23.49 20.57 -25.81
C SER A 787 24.23 19.24 -25.63
N ARG A 788 24.02 18.49 -24.53
CA ARG A 788 24.70 17.21 -24.27
C ARG A 788 24.09 16.07 -25.09
N ARG A 789 24.98 15.24 -25.62
CA ARG A 789 24.64 13.92 -26.14
C ARG A 789 24.93 12.88 -25.05
N ASP A 790 23.95 12.10 -24.62
CA ASP A 790 24.20 10.93 -23.78
C ASP A 790 24.91 9.88 -24.61
N ILE A 791 26.18 9.64 -24.29
CA ILE A 791 26.98 8.62 -24.96
C ILE A 791 26.78 7.32 -24.21
N THR A 792 25.74 6.57 -24.54
CA THR A 792 25.66 5.17 -24.17
C THR A 792 26.61 4.37 -25.05
N LEU A 793 27.64 3.80 -24.42
CA LEU A 793 28.54 2.83 -25.05
C LEU A 793 27.80 1.51 -25.26
N GLN A 794 26.97 1.44 -26.28
CA GLN A 794 26.61 0.17 -26.91
C GLN A 794 27.19 0.14 -28.33
N GLN A 795 28.33 -0.53 -28.43
CA GLN A 795 28.78 -1.09 -29.70
C GLN A 795 27.75 -2.13 -30.12
N ASP A 796 26.91 -1.78 -31.09
CA ASP A 796 26.50 -2.76 -32.10
C ASP A 796 26.14 -2.02 -33.39
N SER A 797 26.75 -2.54 -34.44
CA SER A 797 26.83 -2.07 -35.80
C SER A 797 25.48 -2.19 -36.53
N ALA A 798 25.27 -1.20 -37.40
CA ALA A 798 24.47 -1.26 -38.63
C ALA A 798 22.95 -1.12 -38.51
N SER A 799 22.51 0.11 -38.29
CA SER A 799 21.52 0.82 -39.13
C SER A 799 21.74 2.31 -38.87
N VAL A 800 21.83 3.09 -39.94
CA VAL A 800 22.00 4.55 -39.85
C VAL A 800 20.62 5.11 -39.54
N ASP A 801 20.20 5.07 -38.27
CA ASP A 801 19.00 5.76 -37.87
C ASP A 801 19.30 7.26 -37.82
N THR A 802 18.70 7.97 -38.73
CA THR A 802 18.73 9.43 -38.85
C THR A 802 17.41 10.00 -38.29
N LEU A 803 17.42 11.29 -37.90
CA LEU A 803 16.20 11.99 -37.50
C LEU A 803 15.18 11.90 -38.66
N SER A 804 13.94 11.50 -38.32
CA SER A 804 12.84 11.33 -39.27
C SER A 804 12.07 12.64 -39.41
N ALA A 805 11.82 13.03 -40.67
CA ALA A 805 10.97 14.16 -41.03
C ALA A 805 9.48 13.78 -41.21
N ASP A 806 9.12 12.54 -40.90
CA ASP A 806 7.76 12.05 -41.06
C ASP A 806 6.80 12.74 -40.08
N ARG A 807 5.71 13.33 -40.59
CA ARG A 807 4.70 14.09 -39.83
C ARG A 807 3.50 13.25 -39.45
N ASP A 808 3.26 12.14 -40.11
CA ASP A 808 2.08 11.29 -39.94
C ASP A 808 2.35 10.11 -39.00
N VAL A 809 3.29 10.30 -38.08
CA VAL A 809 3.65 9.35 -36.98
C VAL A 809 3.23 9.93 -35.65
N PRO A 810 3.13 9.12 -34.58
CA PRO A 810 2.83 9.62 -33.25
C PRO A 810 3.87 10.62 -32.75
N PHE A 811 3.41 11.79 -32.35
CA PHE A 811 4.20 12.85 -31.73
C PHE A 811 3.85 12.99 -30.25
N LEU A 812 4.72 13.60 -29.50
CA LEU A 812 4.53 13.98 -28.12
C LEU A 812 4.96 15.44 -27.88
N PHE A 813 4.42 16.02 -26.85
CA PHE A 813 4.84 17.32 -26.36
C PHE A 813 5.65 17.12 -25.07
N LEU A 814 6.82 17.72 -24.99
CA LEU A 814 7.77 17.56 -23.91
C LEU A 814 8.00 18.91 -23.22
N LEU A 815 8.00 18.91 -21.89
CA LEU A 815 8.45 20.01 -21.03
C LEU A 815 9.63 19.54 -20.20
N ALA A 816 10.80 20.11 -20.44
CA ALA A 816 11.99 19.86 -19.62
C ALA A 816 12.19 20.99 -18.59
N PHE A 817 12.56 20.62 -17.38
CA PHE A 817 12.79 21.55 -16.26
C PHE A 817 13.84 21.01 -15.30
N GLU A 818 14.50 21.90 -14.56
CA GLU A 818 15.46 21.51 -13.53
C GLU A 818 14.75 20.84 -12.33
N PRO A 819 15.36 19.84 -11.69
CA PRO A 819 14.87 19.32 -10.43
C PRO A 819 14.69 20.49 -9.43
N ASP A 820 13.58 20.50 -8.72
CA ASP A 820 13.22 21.54 -7.71
C ASP A 820 12.92 22.97 -8.26
N SER A 821 13.04 23.22 -9.55
CA SER A 821 12.65 24.52 -10.14
C SER A 821 11.14 24.68 -10.28
N VAL A 822 10.43 23.57 -10.44
CA VAL A 822 8.97 23.49 -10.62
C VAL A 822 8.41 22.42 -9.70
N ASN A 823 7.30 22.70 -9.03
CA ASN A 823 6.58 21.67 -8.27
C ASN A 823 5.93 20.68 -9.23
N GLU A 824 6.48 19.44 -9.31
CA GLU A 824 6.04 18.38 -10.23
C GLU A 824 4.55 18.06 -10.07
N ASN A 825 4.07 17.94 -8.84
CA ASN A 825 2.67 17.61 -8.57
C ASN A 825 1.73 18.75 -9.00
N GLN A 826 2.16 20.00 -8.82
CA GLN A 826 1.41 21.15 -9.26
C GLN A 826 1.40 21.25 -10.80
N LEU A 827 2.55 21.00 -11.44
CA LEU A 827 2.66 20.95 -12.91
C LEU A 827 1.76 19.87 -13.49
N LEU A 828 1.80 18.64 -12.98
CA LEU A 828 0.93 17.54 -13.39
C LEU A 828 -0.55 17.88 -13.21
N TYR A 829 -0.90 18.43 -12.05
CA TYR A 829 -2.29 18.80 -11.77
C TYR A 829 -2.81 19.88 -12.72
N GLU A 830 -2.02 20.95 -12.96
CA GLU A 830 -2.44 22.03 -13.84
C GLU A 830 -2.46 21.60 -15.31
N MET A 831 -1.54 20.72 -15.72
CA MET A 831 -1.56 20.11 -17.05
C MET A 831 -2.75 19.17 -17.23
N ALA A 832 -3.04 18.30 -16.28
CA ALA A 832 -4.24 17.46 -16.30
C ALA A 832 -5.51 18.31 -16.32
N ARG A 833 -5.55 19.39 -15.53
CA ARG A 833 -6.65 20.35 -15.50
C ARG A 833 -6.83 21.04 -16.86
N PHE A 834 -5.73 21.48 -17.48
CA PHE A 834 -5.74 22.10 -18.81
C PHE A 834 -6.24 21.14 -19.86
N ASN A 835 -5.73 19.90 -19.87
CA ASN A 835 -6.14 18.84 -20.81
C ASN A 835 -7.64 18.55 -20.69
N PHE A 836 -8.10 18.33 -19.47
CA PHE A 836 -9.49 18.03 -19.19
C PHE A 836 -10.43 19.20 -19.51
N SER A 837 -9.97 20.45 -19.35
CA SER A 837 -10.78 21.64 -19.62
C SER A 837 -10.91 21.97 -21.10
N ASN A 838 -9.91 21.66 -21.90
CA ASN A 838 -9.85 22.06 -23.31
C ASN A 838 -10.08 20.91 -24.29
N PHE A 839 -9.78 19.66 -23.90
CA PHE A 839 -9.82 18.48 -24.78
C PHE A 839 -10.71 17.39 -24.19
N LEU A 840 -12.03 17.59 -24.18
CA LEU A 840 -13.01 16.71 -23.55
C LEU A 840 -13.12 15.29 -24.15
N VAL A 841 -12.50 15.03 -25.28
CA VAL A 841 -12.65 13.80 -26.07
C VAL A 841 -11.36 13.01 -26.20
N ARG A 842 -10.22 13.65 -25.96
CA ARG A 842 -8.89 13.05 -26.06
C ARG A 842 -8.35 12.77 -24.66
N ASN A 843 -7.85 11.58 -24.43
CA ASN A 843 -7.06 11.25 -23.26
C ASN A 843 -5.59 11.43 -23.65
N PHE A 844 -4.91 12.31 -22.93
CA PHE A 844 -3.47 12.46 -23.03
C PHE A 844 -2.81 11.76 -21.85
N ASP A 845 -1.80 10.94 -22.15
CA ASP A 845 -1.00 10.31 -21.12
C ASP A 845 0.07 11.30 -20.64
N LEU A 846 0.11 11.55 -19.34
CA LEU A 846 1.07 12.44 -18.67
C LEU A 846 2.06 11.59 -17.89
N GLU A 847 3.34 11.67 -18.22
CA GLU A 847 4.40 10.92 -17.56
C GLU A 847 5.57 11.83 -17.22
N ILE A 848 6.03 11.82 -15.96
CA ILE A 848 7.27 12.50 -15.57
C ILE A 848 8.39 11.47 -15.53
N GLU A 849 9.39 11.69 -16.36
CA GLU A 849 10.66 10.98 -16.33
C GLU A 849 11.70 11.83 -15.63
N ARG A 850 12.37 11.23 -14.63
CA ARG A 850 13.47 11.86 -13.90
C ARG A 850 14.78 11.35 -14.47
N LEU A 851 15.55 12.26 -14.99
CA LEU A 851 16.85 11.99 -15.62
C LEU A 851 17.96 12.70 -14.84
N ASP A 852 19.17 12.23 -15.02
CA ASP A 852 20.33 12.85 -14.36
C ASP A 852 20.51 14.29 -14.81
N GLY A 853 20.19 15.23 -13.91
CA GLY A 853 20.33 16.68 -14.09
C GLY A 853 19.09 17.43 -14.56
N TYR A 854 18.03 16.77 -15.03
CA TYR A 854 16.76 17.42 -15.37
C TYR A 854 15.59 16.45 -15.33
N ASN A 855 14.38 16.96 -15.12
CA ASN A 855 13.16 16.21 -15.23
C ASN A 855 12.42 16.60 -16.50
N ARG A 856 11.70 15.64 -17.10
CA ARG A 856 10.87 15.94 -18.26
C ARG A 856 9.46 15.39 -18.08
N LEU A 857 8.48 16.25 -18.38
CA LEU A 857 7.09 15.84 -18.48
C LEU A 857 6.79 15.53 -19.94
N LEU A 858 6.38 14.29 -20.21
CA LEU A 858 5.97 13.80 -21.51
C LEU A 858 4.45 13.79 -21.60
N ILE A 859 3.92 14.37 -22.65
CA ILE A 859 2.50 14.39 -22.93
C ILE A 859 2.29 13.66 -24.24
N ARG A 860 1.73 12.44 -24.15
CA ARG A 860 1.49 11.54 -25.29
C ARG A 860 0.02 11.53 -25.69
N GLY A 861 -0.26 11.05 -26.89
CA GLY A 861 -1.63 10.89 -27.41
C GLY A 861 -1.93 11.69 -28.66
N PHE A 862 -0.89 12.24 -29.33
CA PHE A 862 -1.02 12.94 -30.60
C PHE A 862 -0.73 11.98 -31.77
N LEU A 863 -1.61 11.95 -32.74
CA LEU A 863 -1.49 11.04 -33.89
C LEU A 863 -0.50 11.53 -34.94
N ASN A 864 -0.24 12.83 -35.00
CA ASN A 864 0.63 13.47 -35.97
C ASN A 864 1.25 14.76 -35.42
N PHE A 865 2.16 15.35 -36.18
CA PHE A 865 2.85 16.60 -35.85
C PHE A 865 1.89 17.78 -35.64
N ASP A 866 0.88 17.94 -36.49
CA ASP A 866 -0.02 19.09 -36.50
C ASP A 866 -0.88 19.13 -35.21
N GLU A 867 -1.31 17.95 -34.72
CA GLU A 867 -2.02 17.83 -33.44
C GLU A 867 -1.14 18.27 -32.25
N ALA A 868 0.10 17.79 -32.19
CA ALA A 868 1.04 18.13 -31.12
C ALA A 868 1.42 19.62 -31.14
N LEU A 869 1.60 20.19 -32.34
CA LEU A 869 1.88 21.62 -32.48
C LEU A 869 0.68 22.47 -32.10
N GLN A 870 -0.54 22.06 -32.46
CA GLN A 870 -1.77 22.76 -32.08
C GLN A 870 -1.95 22.77 -30.56
N TYR A 871 -1.65 21.63 -29.90
CA TYR A 871 -1.63 21.53 -28.46
C TYR A 871 -0.61 22.47 -27.83
N ALA A 872 0.63 22.47 -28.31
CA ALA A 872 1.70 23.34 -27.83
C ALA A 872 1.31 24.82 -27.89
N ARG A 873 0.67 25.26 -28.99
CA ARG A 873 0.21 26.62 -29.17
C ARG A 873 -0.93 27.00 -28.21
N GLN A 874 -1.87 26.10 -28.00
CA GLN A 874 -2.97 26.33 -27.05
C GLN A 874 -2.48 26.40 -25.62
N LEU A 875 -1.48 25.57 -25.27
CA LEU A 875 -0.86 25.57 -23.96
C LEU A 875 -0.08 26.87 -23.69
N THR A 876 0.77 27.29 -24.63
CA THR A 876 1.53 28.54 -24.49
C THR A 876 0.64 29.80 -24.48
N ALA A 877 -0.54 29.74 -25.08
CA ALA A 877 -1.54 30.81 -25.02
C ALA A 877 -2.36 30.81 -23.73
N ALA A 878 -2.22 29.82 -22.85
CA ALA A 878 -2.98 29.72 -21.59
C ALA A 878 -2.33 30.55 -20.48
N PRO A 879 -2.95 31.64 -20.01
CA PRO A 879 -2.34 32.53 -19.00
C PRO A 879 -2.19 31.83 -17.61
N GLU A 880 -2.95 30.75 -17.37
CA GLU A 880 -2.93 30.01 -16.10
C GLU A 880 -1.69 29.12 -15.94
N LEU A 881 -1.04 28.76 -17.06
CA LEU A 881 0.14 27.92 -17.09
C LEU A 881 1.43 28.70 -17.35
N SER A 882 1.34 29.97 -17.74
CA SER A 882 2.50 30.76 -18.12
C SER A 882 3.53 30.95 -16.99
N GLU A 883 3.10 31.03 -15.71
CA GLU A 883 4.02 31.10 -14.57
C GLU A 883 4.79 29.81 -14.35
N LEU A 884 4.10 28.66 -14.45
CA LEU A 884 4.69 27.33 -14.22
C LEU A 884 5.60 26.90 -15.37
N THR A 885 5.26 27.27 -16.61
CA THR A 885 6.02 26.90 -17.81
C THR A 885 7.15 27.85 -18.13
N THR A 886 7.28 28.99 -17.43
CA THR A 886 8.37 29.98 -17.65
C THR A 886 9.75 29.36 -17.38
N HIS A 887 9.83 28.41 -16.45
CA HIS A 887 11.06 27.68 -16.10
C HIS A 887 11.19 26.34 -16.84
N CYS A 888 10.28 26.04 -17.78
CA CYS A 888 10.31 24.83 -18.57
C CYS A 888 10.68 25.14 -20.01
N ARG A 889 11.44 24.26 -20.63
CA ARG A 889 11.72 24.29 -22.06
C ARG A 889 10.79 23.32 -22.77
N SER A 890 10.06 23.81 -23.79
CA SER A 890 9.05 23.03 -24.50
C SER A 890 9.55 22.52 -25.85
N LEU A 891 9.17 21.30 -26.22
CA LEU A 891 9.56 20.66 -27.48
C LEU A 891 8.44 19.79 -28.03
N VAL A 892 8.26 19.81 -29.35
CA VAL A 892 7.36 18.88 -30.07
C VAL A 892 8.24 17.89 -30.84
N ILE A 893 8.12 16.60 -30.52
CA ILE A 893 9.00 15.55 -31.04
C ILE A 893 8.23 14.26 -31.31
N SER A 894 8.63 13.49 -32.33
CA SER A 894 8.09 12.16 -32.54
C SER A 894 8.69 11.15 -31.55
N GLU A 895 7.95 10.09 -31.23
CA GLU A 895 8.47 9.01 -30.35
C GLU A 895 9.76 8.40 -30.91
N HIS A 896 9.85 8.24 -32.23
CA HIS A 896 11.06 7.74 -32.87
C HIS A 896 12.25 8.69 -32.67
N ASN A 897 12.09 9.98 -32.92
CA ASN A 897 13.17 10.95 -32.76
C ASN A 897 13.60 11.10 -31.29
N LEU A 898 12.64 10.97 -30.33
CA LEU A 898 12.96 11.02 -28.90
C LEU A 898 13.94 9.90 -28.47
N THR A 899 13.85 8.70 -29.07
CA THR A 899 14.78 7.59 -28.78
C THR A 899 16.21 7.87 -29.26
N LEU A 900 16.37 8.77 -30.24
CA LEU A 900 17.67 9.17 -30.79
C LEU A 900 18.29 10.36 -30.04
N ILE A 901 17.46 11.12 -29.31
CA ILE A 901 17.95 12.23 -28.45
C ILE A 901 18.58 11.66 -27.20
N GLY A 902 19.76 12.18 -26.84
CA GLY A 902 20.54 11.67 -25.74
C GLY A 902 21.51 10.53 -26.15
N THR A 903 21.26 9.83 -27.23
CA THR A 903 22.16 8.76 -27.75
C THR A 903 23.03 9.22 -28.91
N ARG A 904 22.44 9.77 -29.94
CA ARG A 904 23.14 10.22 -31.17
C ARG A 904 23.08 11.71 -31.39
N TYR A 905 21.98 12.35 -31.02
CA TYR A 905 21.73 13.78 -31.20
C TYR A 905 21.45 14.43 -29.85
N SER A 906 21.87 15.67 -29.69
CA SER A 906 21.45 16.51 -28.56
C SER A 906 20.09 17.16 -28.83
N PHE A 907 19.44 17.67 -27.79
CA PHE A 907 18.22 18.46 -27.97
C PHE A 907 18.45 19.69 -28.83
N ARG A 908 19.67 20.27 -28.81
CA ARG A 908 20.05 21.40 -29.64
C ARG A 908 20.18 21.01 -31.12
N ASP A 909 20.75 19.84 -31.39
CA ASP A 909 20.78 19.30 -32.77
C ASP A 909 19.37 19.07 -33.30
N TYR A 910 18.44 18.69 -32.43
CA TYR A 910 17.04 18.52 -32.79
C TYR A 910 16.32 19.86 -32.99
N ASP A 911 16.61 20.88 -32.16
CA ASP A 911 16.04 22.24 -32.33
C ASP A 911 16.45 22.80 -33.71
N GLU A 912 17.73 22.69 -34.08
CA GLU A 912 18.22 23.13 -35.43
C GLU A 912 17.55 22.33 -36.57
N TYR A 913 17.40 21.02 -36.35
CA TYR A 913 16.68 20.15 -37.30
C TYR A 913 15.19 20.51 -37.42
N TYR A 914 14.56 20.78 -36.27
CA TYR A 914 13.15 21.17 -36.17
C TYR A 914 12.89 22.51 -36.91
N GLU A 915 13.75 23.50 -36.69
CA GLU A 915 13.67 24.79 -37.39
C GLU A 915 13.80 24.66 -38.89
N GLN A 916 14.67 23.77 -39.36
CA GLN A 916 14.91 23.58 -40.80
C GLN A 916 13.84 22.71 -41.48
N THR A 917 13.29 21.73 -40.77
CA THR A 917 12.44 20.69 -41.33
C THR A 917 10.94 20.93 -41.12
N PHE A 918 10.54 21.37 -39.93
CA PHE A 918 9.13 21.45 -39.54
C PHE A 918 8.59 22.89 -39.58
N LEU A 919 9.36 23.92 -39.20
CA LEU A 919 8.90 25.30 -39.18
C LEU A 919 8.55 25.89 -40.57
N PRO A 920 9.26 25.52 -41.67
CA PRO A 920 8.94 26.05 -42.99
C PRO A 920 7.68 25.47 -43.62
N LEU A 921 7.10 24.42 -43.06
CA LEU A 921 5.98 23.69 -43.64
C LEU A 921 4.64 24.39 -43.34
N PRO A 922 3.65 24.35 -44.24
CA PRO A 922 2.33 24.90 -43.96
C PRO A 922 1.67 24.12 -42.85
N ILE A 923 1.10 24.84 -41.88
CA ILE A 923 0.42 24.26 -40.72
C ILE A 923 -1.07 24.17 -41.06
N SER A 924 -1.71 23.05 -40.72
CA SER A 924 -3.14 22.89 -40.85
C SER A 924 -3.89 23.90 -39.95
N ASN A 925 -4.87 24.59 -40.50
CA ASN A 925 -5.78 25.49 -39.78
C ASN A 925 -7.05 24.76 -39.30
N GLU A 926 -7.15 23.44 -39.50
CA GLU A 926 -8.27 22.62 -39.02
C GLU A 926 -8.11 22.37 -37.51
N GLU A 927 -9.22 22.40 -36.75
CA GLU A 927 -9.24 22.11 -35.34
C GLU A 927 -9.12 20.58 -35.10
N LEU A 928 -7.90 20.04 -35.25
CA LEU A 928 -7.60 18.59 -35.27
C LEU A 928 -7.81 17.90 -33.88
N LEU A 929 -7.75 18.65 -32.80
CA LEU A 929 -7.93 18.12 -31.46
C LEU A 929 -9.39 18.16 -30.96
N GLN A 930 -10.29 18.75 -31.71
CA GLN A 930 -11.73 18.66 -31.56
C GLN A 930 -12.22 17.57 -32.51
N MET A 931 -12.99 16.62 -32.01
CA MET A 931 -13.46 15.40 -32.69
C MET A 931 -13.41 15.43 -34.22
N PRO A 932 -12.83 14.42 -34.87
CA PRO A 932 -13.21 14.14 -36.24
C PRO A 932 -14.69 13.78 -36.31
N ASP A 933 -15.43 14.31 -37.23
CA ASP A 933 -16.76 13.82 -37.60
C ASP A 933 -16.60 12.36 -38.06
N TYR A 934 -16.71 11.42 -37.12
CA TYR A 934 -16.84 10.01 -37.49
C TYR A 934 -18.22 9.84 -38.09
N GLU A 935 -18.29 9.79 -39.40
CA GLU A 935 -19.31 9.04 -40.12
C GLU A 935 -19.19 7.59 -39.63
N LEU A 936 -20.14 7.17 -38.77
CA LEU A 936 -20.28 5.75 -38.43
C LEU A 936 -20.36 4.96 -39.75
N PRO A 937 -19.54 3.92 -39.95
CA PRO A 937 -19.74 2.99 -41.04
C PRO A 937 -21.18 2.47 -40.91
N SER A 938 -21.97 2.57 -41.97
CA SER A 938 -23.27 1.94 -42.09
C SER A 938 -23.07 0.44 -41.79
N GLU A 939 -23.68 -0.05 -40.72
CA GLU A 939 -23.71 -1.49 -40.45
C GLU A 939 -24.28 -2.23 -41.65
N PRO A 940 -23.64 -3.30 -42.10
CA PRO A 940 -24.22 -4.17 -43.11
C PRO A 940 -25.50 -4.76 -42.51
N GLU A 941 -26.62 -4.65 -43.26
CA GLU A 941 -27.86 -5.32 -42.94
C GLU A 941 -27.60 -6.83 -42.98
N GLU A 942 -27.40 -7.47 -41.84
CA GLU A 942 -27.51 -8.92 -41.71
C GLU A 942 -29.00 -9.30 -41.59
N GLU A 943 -29.56 -9.81 -42.65
CA GLU A 943 -30.74 -10.67 -42.61
C GLU A 943 -30.34 -11.95 -41.85
N GLY A 944 -30.81 -12.08 -40.61
CA GLY A 944 -30.59 -13.24 -39.73
C GLY A 944 -31.88 -13.59 -39.01
N GLU A 945 -32.40 -14.76 -39.32
CA GLU A 945 -33.61 -15.41 -38.82
C GLU A 945 -33.77 -15.33 -37.31
N ILE A 946 -34.95 -14.94 -36.88
CA ILE A 946 -35.43 -14.95 -35.52
C ILE A 946 -35.75 -16.42 -35.17
N LEU A 947 -34.94 -17.02 -34.30
CA LEU A 947 -35.36 -18.21 -33.55
C LEU A 947 -35.92 -17.74 -32.20
N GLU A 948 -37.22 -17.87 -32.06
CA GLU A 948 -37.95 -17.77 -30.78
C GLU A 948 -37.54 -18.94 -29.87
N GLU A 949 -36.83 -18.66 -28.79
CA GLU A 949 -36.72 -19.57 -27.66
C GLU A 949 -37.53 -19.05 -26.48
N ASP A 950 -38.52 -19.83 -26.08
CA ASP A 950 -39.39 -19.64 -24.95
C ASP A 950 -38.61 -19.54 -23.62
N ALA A 951 -38.60 -18.36 -23.04
CA ALA A 951 -38.19 -18.17 -21.65
C ALA A 951 -39.39 -17.85 -20.76
N ALA A 952 -39.71 -18.80 -19.87
CA ALA A 952 -40.77 -18.69 -18.89
C ALA A 952 -40.61 -17.47 -17.96
N PRO A 953 -41.68 -16.84 -17.51
CA PRO A 953 -41.59 -15.62 -16.69
C PRO A 953 -41.18 -15.95 -15.24
N VAL A 954 -40.05 -15.42 -14.84
CA VAL A 954 -39.66 -15.39 -13.42
C VAL A 954 -40.57 -14.40 -12.68
N GLN A 955 -41.37 -14.92 -11.76
CA GLN A 955 -42.20 -14.13 -10.87
C GLN A 955 -41.31 -13.24 -9.98
N ARG A 956 -41.35 -11.94 -10.23
CA ARG A 956 -40.84 -10.92 -9.32
C ARG A 956 -41.78 -10.79 -8.13
N GLN A 957 -41.32 -11.21 -6.96
CA GLN A 957 -42.00 -10.82 -5.72
C GLN A 957 -41.82 -9.31 -5.54
N ASN A 958 -42.93 -8.60 -5.68
CA ASN A 958 -43.07 -7.20 -5.28
C ASN A 958 -43.00 -7.11 -3.75
N ASN A 959 -41.92 -6.61 -3.21
CA ASN A 959 -41.89 -6.09 -1.86
C ASN A 959 -41.15 -4.76 -1.83
N SER A 960 -41.87 -3.78 -1.39
CA SER A 960 -41.52 -2.39 -1.04
C SER A 960 -41.37 -1.41 -2.19
N THR A 961 -42.43 -0.74 -2.46
CA THR A 961 -42.47 0.61 -3.02
C THR A 961 -41.61 1.55 -2.14
N PHE A 962 -40.41 1.83 -2.60
CA PHE A 962 -39.66 2.97 -2.11
C PHE A 962 -39.93 4.16 -3.00
N ASP A 963 -40.68 5.13 -2.46
CA ASP A 963 -40.84 6.44 -3.06
C ASP A 963 -39.54 7.22 -2.93
N PHE A 964 -38.75 7.23 -4.01
CA PHE A 964 -37.38 7.81 -4.06
C PHE A 964 -37.37 9.20 -4.77
N ASP A 965 -38.48 9.95 -4.74
CA ASP A 965 -38.57 11.11 -5.64
C ASP A 965 -38.08 12.47 -5.11
N GLU A 966 -37.77 12.66 -3.83
CA GLU A 966 -37.39 14.03 -3.40
C GLU A 966 -36.18 14.18 -2.46
N ASP A 967 -35.66 13.11 -1.85
CA ASP A 967 -34.71 13.29 -0.74
C ASP A 967 -33.27 12.81 -0.98
N PHE A 968 -32.87 12.47 -2.21
CA PHE A 968 -31.48 11.94 -2.50
C PHE A 968 -30.54 12.99 -3.11
N PHE A 969 -30.93 14.28 -3.15
CA PHE A 969 -30.04 15.34 -3.65
C PHE A 969 -30.04 16.54 -2.70
#